data_f16db1888e4ffaf7edfa3219088badac
#
_entry.id   f16db1888e4ffaf7edfa3219088badac
#
_cell.length_a   1.000
_cell.length_b   1.000
_cell.length_c   1.000
_cell.angle_alpha   90.00
_cell.angle_beta   90.00
_cell.angle_gamma   90.00
#
_symmetry.space_group_name_H-M   'P 1'
#
loop_
_entity.id
_entity.type
_entity.pdbx_description
1 polymer ?
#
loop_
_entity_poly.entity_id
_entity_poly.type
_entity_poly.pdbx_seq_one_letter_code
_entity_poly.pdbx_strand_id
1 'polypeptide(L)'
;MTRLTVFKPRSLVSILMFTTVWAVGSASASTLDLEAQRAQYDKAQRWLDEKNVAQYQRIRKQIDSYPLTPYLDYRAFLIDLGSKPPIAVRNFIDSHKEYPFSARIAAPYLDALARSKKWSALLQFQTQLPNGETYQCHYYNAKLQTGKRNEAFEGAKKLWLNGASIADACDPLFAEWDRVGGLSDDWVLKRALLAFEGRNRNLIVYLQKKLDGKKSQAKAQGMLELFDKPERVLAYSRKASQDQINQKLAELALQKWARSEPQEAQAVFNDVAKAQGWNQEQKGRVARFIAIRLMDTEEAAIAKWRDEVTRTSQDVRLIEARIRLALRENDWRGLSQWIAVLPEQERKTLRWQYWQGRSEIALGKKKEGTERLKALLGQRSFYSVAAAKILQQSVNYPTSTVTLDMKQIKAHKKALARIDELIALDKVPAAKSEWRWLLDRVSQKEKEMLATYAADSGWYQMTIAATISASLWDNNQLRFPVVHQNLFTLHGRKNGVDPITLMSLARQESALNPDAQSPVGARGLMQIMPDTARYTARKYQLSYSNPDELYQVGKNIEIGSRYLSSLLERYDQNRILAFAAYNAGPSRVDSWLKRSQGKLDAYGFIEAIPFAETRGYVQNILMFETYYRDLMGVQGRFLNEHELNTKY
;
A
#
# COMPACT_ATOMS: atom_id res chain seq x y z
N MET A 1 -45.08 -49.15 10.43
CA MET A 1 -45.34 -49.58 11.82
C MET A 1 -44.12 -49.11 12.61
N THR A 2 -44.12 -48.26 13.56
CA THR A 2 -44.99 -47.83 14.61
C THR A 2 -44.49 -46.46 15.12
N ARG A 3 -45.32 -45.55 15.15
CA ARG A 3 -45.96 -44.63 16.07
C ARG A 3 -45.17 -43.40 16.53
N LEU A 4 -45.66 -42.27 16.06
CA LEU A 4 -45.65 -40.95 16.69
C LEU A 4 -46.14 -40.99 18.15
N THR A 5 -45.52 -40.20 19.01
CA THR A 5 -46.17 -39.69 20.22
C THR A 5 -45.97 -38.19 20.34
N VAL A 6 -47.06 -37.49 20.15
CA VAL A 6 -47.33 -36.08 20.45
C VAL A 6 -47.53 -35.96 21.96
N PHE A 7 -46.93 -34.97 22.60
CA PHE A 7 -47.41 -34.47 23.89
C PHE A 7 -47.69 -32.98 23.80
N LYS A 8 -48.94 -32.67 24.06
CA LYS A 8 -49.53 -31.34 24.22
C LYS A 8 -49.41 -30.86 25.68
N PRO A 9 -49.59 -29.55 25.91
CA PRO A 9 -49.20 -28.86 27.14
C PRO A 9 -50.28 -28.89 28.21
N ARG A 10 -49.88 -28.70 29.43
CA ARG A 10 -50.80 -28.28 30.51
C ARG A 10 -50.24 -27.08 31.26
N SER A 11 -51.05 -26.06 31.25
CA SER A 11 -51.10 -24.83 32.01
C SER A 11 -51.32 -25.05 33.53
N LEU A 12 -50.78 -24.13 34.32
CA LEU A 12 -51.47 -23.32 35.36
C LEU A 12 -50.48 -22.84 36.41
N VAL A 13 -50.22 -21.55 36.36
CA VAL A 13 -50.58 -20.51 37.32
C VAL A 13 -50.02 -20.68 38.76
N SER A 14 -49.11 -19.78 39.10
CA SER A 14 -49.22 -19.01 40.35
C SER A 14 -48.39 -17.73 40.26
N ILE A 15 -49.07 -16.65 40.45
CA ILE A 15 -48.71 -15.27 40.62
C ILE A 15 -47.78 -15.15 41.84
N LEU A 16 -46.60 -14.54 41.65
CA LEU A 16 -45.95 -13.76 42.69
C LEU A 16 -45.39 -12.49 42.01
N MET A 17 -46.15 -11.42 42.16
CA MET A 17 -45.66 -10.06 41.99
C MET A 17 -44.55 -9.85 43.01
N PHE A 18 -43.32 -9.65 42.51
CA PHE A 18 -42.34 -8.83 43.19
C PHE A 18 -41.88 -7.75 42.21
N THR A 19 -42.31 -6.58 42.53
CA THR A 19 -41.91 -5.31 41.93
C THR A 19 -40.44 -5.17 41.96
N THR A 20 -39.79 -5.26 40.82
CA THR A 20 -38.46 -4.70 40.50
C THR A 20 -38.64 -3.61 39.47
N VAL A 21 -39.31 -2.55 39.85
CA VAL A 21 -39.19 -1.24 39.23
C VAL A 21 -37.94 -0.62 39.85
N TRP A 22 -36.77 -0.76 39.24
CA TRP A 22 -35.58 0.10 39.46
C TRP A 22 -34.37 -0.37 38.63
N ALA A 23 -34.56 -0.55 37.32
CA ALA A 23 -33.41 -0.64 36.42
C ALA A 23 -33.66 -0.08 34.99
N VAL A 24 -34.92 0.27 34.65
CA VAL A 24 -35.25 0.76 33.32
C VAL A 24 -35.15 2.30 33.24
N GLY A 25 -35.22 2.98 34.40
CA GLY A 25 -35.16 4.45 34.42
C GLY A 25 -33.79 5.09 34.16
N SER A 26 -32.71 4.38 34.49
CA SER A 26 -31.36 4.97 34.32
C SER A 26 -30.78 4.78 32.90
N ALA A 27 -31.16 3.73 32.20
CA ALA A 27 -30.73 3.53 30.80
C ALA A 27 -31.51 4.45 29.86
N SER A 28 -32.80 4.65 30.10
CA SER A 28 -33.65 5.57 29.32
C SER A 28 -33.25 7.03 29.53
N ALA A 29 -32.87 7.43 30.74
CA ALA A 29 -32.44 8.79 31.07
C ALA A 29 -31.06 9.08 30.40
N SER A 30 -30.15 8.10 30.34
CA SER A 30 -28.84 8.28 29.70
C SER A 30 -28.93 8.36 28.17
N THR A 31 -29.86 7.63 27.56
CA THR A 31 -30.08 7.68 26.09
C THR A 31 -30.77 8.99 25.68
N LEU A 32 -31.76 9.46 26.45
CA LEU A 32 -32.41 10.76 26.23
C LEU A 32 -31.43 11.92 26.40
N ASP A 33 -30.53 11.88 27.36
CA ASP A 33 -29.48 12.87 27.53
C ASP A 33 -28.52 12.88 26.33
N LEU A 34 -28.11 11.70 25.81
CA LEU A 34 -27.24 11.60 24.65
C LEU A 34 -27.90 12.13 23.37
N GLU A 35 -29.17 11.84 23.13
CA GLU A 35 -29.93 12.35 21.98
C GLU A 35 -30.07 13.89 22.04
N ALA A 36 -30.35 14.42 23.22
CA ALA A 36 -30.38 15.87 23.42
C ALA A 36 -29.01 16.51 23.16
N GLN A 37 -27.91 15.87 23.58
CA GLN A 37 -26.55 16.33 23.31
C GLN A 37 -26.23 16.26 21.81
N ARG A 38 -26.64 15.23 21.08
CA ARG A 38 -26.52 15.14 19.61
C ARG A 38 -27.22 16.30 18.91
N ALA A 39 -28.46 16.59 19.30
CA ALA A 39 -29.22 17.71 18.71
C ALA A 39 -28.53 19.06 18.95
N GLN A 40 -27.95 19.29 20.14
CA GLN A 40 -27.16 20.49 20.43
C GLN A 40 -25.84 20.51 19.65
N TYR A 41 -25.18 19.39 19.49
CA TYR A 41 -23.99 19.24 18.68
C TYR A 41 -24.24 19.62 17.22
N ASP A 42 -25.32 19.12 16.60
CA ASP A 42 -25.71 19.46 15.24
C ASP A 42 -26.06 20.95 15.07
N LYS A 43 -26.72 21.54 16.07
CA LYS A 43 -26.99 22.99 16.10
C LYS A 43 -25.70 23.80 16.16
N ALA A 44 -24.75 23.35 16.98
CA ALA A 44 -23.44 23.98 17.10
C ALA A 44 -22.64 23.88 15.79
N GLN A 45 -22.72 22.74 15.10
CA GLN A 45 -22.07 22.59 13.79
C GLN A 45 -22.58 23.64 12.78
N ARG A 46 -23.91 23.83 12.67
CA ARG A 46 -24.52 24.84 11.78
C ARG A 46 -24.01 26.26 12.09
N TRP A 47 -23.96 26.64 13.38
CA TRP A 47 -23.42 27.95 13.76
C TRP A 47 -21.94 28.12 13.39
N LEU A 48 -21.14 27.06 13.53
CA LEU A 48 -19.73 27.11 13.12
C LEU A 48 -19.55 27.11 11.60
N ASP A 49 -20.48 26.54 10.84
CA ASP A 49 -20.54 26.68 9.37
C ASP A 49 -20.77 28.15 8.98
N GLU A 50 -21.62 28.85 9.73
CA GLU A 50 -21.87 30.29 9.60
C GLU A 50 -20.79 31.17 10.25
N LYS A 51 -19.70 30.57 10.77
CA LYS A 51 -18.63 31.24 11.53
C LYS A 51 -19.11 31.94 12.80
N ASN A 52 -20.28 31.61 13.31
CA ASN A 52 -20.88 32.22 14.51
C ASN A 52 -20.35 31.56 15.79
N VAL A 53 -19.09 31.85 16.11
CA VAL A 53 -18.43 31.31 17.31
C VAL A 53 -19.14 31.72 18.60
N ALA A 54 -19.73 32.96 18.65
CA ALA A 54 -20.40 33.47 19.82
C ALA A 54 -21.62 32.61 20.23
N GLN A 55 -22.43 32.16 19.27
CA GLN A 55 -23.55 31.26 19.56
C GLN A 55 -23.07 29.88 20.01
N TYR A 56 -22.01 29.34 19.41
CA TYR A 56 -21.40 28.10 19.88
C TYR A 56 -20.96 28.21 21.34
N GLN A 57 -20.25 29.26 21.70
CA GLN A 57 -19.75 29.45 23.06
C GLN A 57 -20.88 29.47 24.14
N ARG A 58 -22.07 29.94 23.78
CA ARG A 58 -23.24 29.94 24.68
C ARG A 58 -23.70 28.55 25.06
N ILE A 59 -23.67 27.61 24.15
CA ILE A 59 -24.12 26.24 24.40
C ILE A 59 -22.99 25.27 24.73
N ARG A 60 -21.76 25.65 24.55
CA ARG A 60 -20.60 24.77 24.70
C ARG A 60 -20.59 24.05 26.07
N LYS A 61 -20.97 24.77 27.14
CA LYS A 61 -21.05 24.19 28.51
C LYS A 61 -22.13 23.12 28.65
N GLN A 62 -23.23 23.20 27.89
CA GLN A 62 -24.32 22.23 27.91
C GLN A 62 -23.94 20.88 27.30
N ILE A 63 -22.94 20.88 26.44
CA ILE A 63 -22.42 19.69 25.74
C ILE A 63 -20.99 19.34 26.18
N ASP A 64 -20.55 19.79 27.33
CA ASP A 64 -19.18 19.57 27.83
C ASP A 64 -18.85 18.08 28.00
N SER A 65 -19.84 17.26 28.39
CA SER A 65 -19.72 15.81 28.54
C SER A 65 -19.88 15.03 27.23
N TYR A 66 -20.29 15.68 26.16
CA TYR A 66 -20.51 14.98 24.88
C TYR A 66 -19.19 14.61 24.22
N PRO A 67 -19.01 13.34 23.79
CA PRO A 67 -17.73 12.84 23.33
C PRO A 67 -17.10 13.64 22.17
N LEU A 68 -17.92 14.24 21.30
CA LEU A 68 -17.44 14.95 20.11
C LEU A 68 -17.32 16.48 20.30
N THR A 69 -17.60 17.03 21.48
CA THR A 69 -17.43 18.46 21.73
C THR A 69 -16.03 18.98 21.40
N PRO A 70 -14.92 18.26 21.67
CA PRO A 70 -13.58 18.73 21.25
C PRO A 70 -13.42 18.95 19.74
N TYR A 71 -14.21 18.29 18.89
CA TYR A 71 -14.23 18.55 17.45
C TYR A 71 -14.88 19.89 17.11
N LEU A 72 -15.87 20.34 17.90
CA LEU A 72 -16.45 21.68 17.75
C LEU A 72 -15.45 22.75 18.24
N ASP A 73 -14.78 22.51 19.36
CA ASP A 73 -13.71 23.39 19.86
C ASP A 73 -12.61 23.55 18.80
N TYR A 74 -12.21 22.46 18.16
CA TYR A 74 -11.27 22.49 17.04
C TYR A 74 -11.78 23.31 15.85
N ARG A 75 -13.02 23.11 15.40
CA ARG A 75 -13.64 23.89 14.33
C ARG A 75 -13.71 25.38 14.66
N ALA A 76 -14.15 25.72 15.87
CA ALA A 76 -14.18 27.08 16.36
C ALA A 76 -12.78 27.72 16.40
N PHE A 77 -11.77 26.93 16.79
CA PHE A 77 -10.38 27.38 16.84
C PHE A 77 -9.81 27.69 15.45
N LEU A 78 -10.21 26.94 14.41
CA LEU A 78 -9.77 27.18 13.03
C LEU A 78 -10.34 28.48 12.42
N ILE A 79 -11.43 28.99 12.95
CA ILE A 79 -11.96 30.30 12.51
C ILE A 79 -10.92 31.36 12.91
N ASP A 80 -10.55 32.20 11.93
CA ASP A 80 -9.51 33.23 12.07
C ASP A 80 -8.14 32.71 12.55
N LEU A 81 -7.80 31.48 12.17
CA LEU A 81 -6.57 30.81 12.56
C LEU A 81 -5.31 31.67 12.29
N GLY A 82 -5.25 32.36 11.15
CA GLY A 82 -4.13 33.22 10.77
C GLY A 82 -3.96 34.49 11.60
N SER A 83 -4.96 34.85 12.41
CA SER A 83 -4.88 35.99 13.35
C SER A 83 -4.27 35.60 14.71
N LYS A 84 -4.28 34.29 15.06
CA LYS A 84 -3.84 33.79 16.32
C LYS A 84 -2.31 33.86 16.49
N PRO A 85 -1.77 34.19 17.66
CA PRO A 85 -0.34 34.16 17.89
C PRO A 85 0.18 32.71 17.97
N PRO A 86 1.44 32.46 17.56
CA PRO A 86 2.03 31.12 17.55
C PRO A 86 1.90 30.34 18.86
N ILE A 87 2.04 31.02 19.97
CA ILE A 87 1.92 30.39 21.29
C ILE A 87 0.52 29.86 21.58
N ALA A 88 -0.53 30.56 21.14
CA ALA A 88 -1.92 30.12 21.33
C ALA A 88 -2.19 28.85 20.50
N VAL A 89 -1.65 28.78 19.25
CA VAL A 89 -1.81 27.61 18.40
C VAL A 89 -1.05 26.41 18.99
N ARG A 90 0.16 26.59 19.49
CA ARG A 90 0.90 25.53 20.20
C ARG A 90 0.17 25.03 21.44
N ASN A 91 -0.30 25.94 22.27
CA ASN A 91 -1.04 25.57 23.49
C ASN A 91 -2.30 24.76 23.14
N PHE A 92 -2.99 25.12 22.07
CA PHE A 92 -4.15 24.35 21.62
C PHE A 92 -3.74 22.95 21.13
N ILE A 93 -2.68 22.81 20.33
CA ILE A 93 -2.14 21.52 19.90
C ILE A 93 -1.74 20.67 21.11
N ASP A 94 -1.02 21.26 22.07
CA ASP A 94 -0.51 20.56 23.25
C ASP A 94 -1.62 20.08 24.18
N SER A 95 -2.68 20.87 24.35
CA SER A 95 -3.84 20.48 25.15
C SER A 95 -4.75 19.45 24.49
N HIS A 96 -4.58 19.22 23.17
CA HIS A 96 -5.40 18.28 22.38
C HIS A 96 -4.59 17.15 21.73
N LYS A 97 -3.43 16.78 22.28
CA LYS A 97 -2.56 15.70 21.75
C LYS A 97 -3.25 14.35 21.64
N GLU A 98 -4.29 14.11 22.42
CA GLU A 98 -5.05 12.85 22.38
C GLU A 98 -5.99 12.74 21.18
N TYR A 99 -6.18 13.83 20.41
CA TYR A 99 -7.08 13.88 19.25
C TYR A 99 -6.30 13.91 17.93
N PRO A 100 -6.76 13.18 16.88
CA PRO A 100 -6.08 13.15 15.59
C PRO A 100 -6.04 14.48 14.87
N PHE A 101 -6.98 15.40 15.19
CA PHE A 101 -6.99 16.73 14.58
C PHE A 101 -5.85 17.63 15.06
N SER A 102 -5.24 17.36 16.21
CA SER A 102 -4.12 18.16 16.72
C SER A 102 -2.94 18.21 15.73
N ALA A 103 -2.65 17.09 15.06
CA ALA A 103 -1.61 17.00 14.03
C ALA A 103 -1.97 17.73 12.74
N ARG A 104 -3.23 18.12 12.54
CA ARG A 104 -3.71 18.73 11.29
C ARG A 104 -3.75 20.26 11.32
N ILE A 105 -3.43 20.89 12.46
CA ILE A 105 -3.50 22.36 12.63
C ILE A 105 -2.29 23.05 12.00
N ALA A 106 -1.13 22.43 12.04
CA ALA A 106 0.11 23.06 11.62
C ALA A 106 0.07 23.52 10.16
N ALA A 107 -0.38 22.65 9.25
CA ALA A 107 -0.43 22.94 7.82
C ALA A 107 -1.28 24.17 7.47
N PRO A 108 -2.58 24.25 7.81
CA PRO A 108 -3.39 25.43 7.51
C PRO A 108 -2.91 26.70 8.25
N TYR A 109 -2.24 26.55 9.40
CA TYR A 109 -1.67 27.71 10.08
C TYR A 109 -0.45 28.26 9.34
N LEU A 110 0.46 27.41 8.88
CA LEU A 110 1.60 27.81 8.05
C LEU A 110 1.14 28.50 6.75
N ASP A 111 0.11 27.96 6.09
CA ASP A 111 -0.50 28.58 4.91
C ASP A 111 -1.09 29.97 5.21
N ALA A 112 -1.80 30.10 6.33
CA ALA A 112 -2.38 31.36 6.75
C ALA A 112 -1.32 32.43 7.07
N LEU A 113 -0.25 32.05 7.76
CA LEU A 113 0.88 32.93 8.05
C LEU A 113 1.64 33.33 6.79
N ALA A 114 1.87 32.39 5.88
CA ALA A 114 2.53 32.65 4.59
C ALA A 114 1.72 33.61 3.71
N ARG A 115 0.40 33.39 3.55
CA ARG A 115 -0.50 34.29 2.82
C ARG A 115 -0.51 35.68 3.39
N SER A 116 -0.46 35.81 4.73
CA SER A 116 -0.42 37.09 5.44
C SER A 116 0.98 37.68 5.57
N LYS A 117 2.01 37.03 4.98
CA LYS A 117 3.44 37.43 5.05
C LYS A 117 3.96 37.62 6.48
N LYS A 118 3.39 36.89 7.45
CA LYS A 118 3.79 36.92 8.87
C LYS A 118 5.01 36.00 9.10
N TRP A 119 6.13 36.28 8.43
CA TRP A 119 7.30 35.41 8.36
C TRP A 119 7.95 35.12 9.71
N SER A 120 8.08 36.13 10.57
CA SER A 120 8.63 35.95 11.91
C SER A 120 7.76 35.04 12.79
N ALA A 121 6.44 35.18 12.69
CA ALA A 121 5.50 34.31 13.39
C ALA A 121 5.57 32.87 12.85
N LEU A 122 5.76 32.71 11.55
CA LEU A 122 5.92 31.39 10.93
C LEU A 122 7.15 30.68 11.52
N LEU A 123 8.30 31.33 11.56
CA LEU A 123 9.53 30.73 12.12
C LEU A 123 9.44 30.55 13.64
N GLN A 124 8.70 31.41 14.35
CA GLN A 124 8.42 31.23 15.77
C GLN A 124 7.56 29.98 16.01
N PHE A 125 6.57 29.69 15.15
CA PHE A 125 5.74 28.50 15.24
C PHE A 125 6.49 27.27 14.76
N GLN A 126 7.10 27.30 13.57
CA GLN A 126 7.78 26.19 12.94
C GLN A 126 9.30 26.35 13.06
N THR A 127 9.88 25.75 14.10
CA THR A 127 11.32 25.87 14.40
C THR A 127 12.18 24.87 13.61
N GLN A 128 11.60 23.74 13.20
CA GLN A 128 12.24 22.69 12.41
C GLN A 128 11.71 22.70 10.98
N LEU A 129 12.46 22.09 10.03
CA LEU A 129 11.99 21.95 8.68
C LEU A 129 10.69 21.11 8.63
N PRO A 130 9.59 21.66 8.09
CA PRO A 130 8.32 20.93 8.01
C PRO A 130 8.34 19.82 6.95
N ASN A 131 7.42 18.87 7.07
CA ASN A 131 7.14 17.92 6.00
C ASN A 131 6.27 18.57 4.93
N GLY A 132 6.46 18.12 3.67
CA GLY A 132 5.70 18.61 2.50
C GLY A 132 6.36 19.82 1.83
N GLU A 133 6.47 19.73 0.51
CA GLU A 133 7.20 20.67 -0.34
C GLU A 133 6.70 22.11 -0.15
N THR A 134 5.39 22.33 -0.23
CA THR A 134 4.78 23.67 -0.04
C THR A 134 5.19 24.32 1.29
N TYR A 135 5.17 23.54 2.37
CA TYR A 135 5.51 24.06 3.72
C TYR A 135 7.01 24.29 3.86
N GLN A 136 7.84 23.50 3.21
CA GLN A 136 9.29 23.75 3.13
C GLN A 136 9.58 25.03 2.34
N CYS A 137 8.82 25.30 1.27
CA CYS A 137 8.94 26.55 0.53
C CYS A 137 8.55 27.75 1.42
N HIS A 138 7.44 27.66 2.14
CA HIS A 138 7.05 28.72 3.11
C HIS A 138 8.11 28.93 4.18
N TYR A 139 8.68 27.85 4.72
CA TYR A 139 9.73 27.92 5.75
C TYR A 139 10.99 28.63 5.24
N TYR A 140 11.47 28.26 4.05
CA TYR A 140 12.67 28.90 3.49
C TYR A 140 12.40 30.32 2.97
N ASN A 141 11.19 30.62 2.49
CA ASN A 141 10.75 31.97 2.22
C ASN A 141 10.76 32.82 3.51
N ALA A 142 10.27 32.27 4.61
CA ALA A 142 10.31 32.97 5.90
C ALA A 142 11.76 33.21 6.35
N LYS A 143 12.67 32.26 6.18
CA LYS A 143 14.11 32.45 6.41
C LYS A 143 14.68 33.60 5.56
N LEU A 144 14.34 33.61 4.26
CA LEU A 144 14.76 34.66 3.35
C LEU A 144 14.28 36.04 3.79
N GLN A 145 13.00 36.18 4.09
CA GLN A 145 12.37 37.44 4.45
C GLN A 145 12.77 37.97 5.85
N THR A 146 13.32 37.11 6.69
CA THR A 146 13.85 37.47 8.02
C THR A 146 15.38 37.61 8.05
N GLY A 147 16.01 37.73 6.88
CA GLY A 147 17.45 38.01 6.75
C GLY A 147 18.38 36.78 6.81
N LYS A 148 17.84 35.57 6.97
CA LYS A 148 18.62 34.31 7.03
C LYS A 148 18.87 33.76 5.61
N ARG A 149 19.48 34.59 4.74
CA ARG A 149 19.64 34.31 3.30
C ARG A 149 20.41 33.01 3.01
N ASN A 150 21.49 32.76 3.72
CA ASN A 150 22.31 31.58 3.49
C ASN A 150 21.50 30.29 3.75
N GLU A 151 20.77 30.22 4.86
CA GLU A 151 19.90 29.06 5.17
C GLU A 151 18.80 28.91 4.12
N ALA A 152 18.19 30.02 3.67
CA ALA A 152 17.17 30.00 2.63
C ALA A 152 17.71 29.45 1.31
N PHE A 153 18.88 29.87 0.86
CA PHE A 153 19.47 29.42 -0.40
C PHE A 153 19.99 27.98 -0.35
N GLU A 154 20.47 27.51 0.81
CA GLU A 154 20.76 26.07 0.96
C GLU A 154 19.48 25.24 0.87
N GLY A 155 18.36 25.76 1.36
CA GLY A 155 17.05 25.16 1.15
C GLY A 155 16.59 25.19 -0.31
N ALA A 156 16.79 26.32 -0.99
CA ALA A 156 16.49 26.48 -2.41
C ALA A 156 17.22 25.43 -3.26
N LYS A 157 18.51 25.21 -3.03
CA LYS A 157 19.31 24.18 -3.73
C LYS A 157 18.69 22.78 -3.61
N LYS A 158 18.24 22.42 -2.40
CA LYS A 158 17.64 21.10 -2.14
C LYS A 158 16.28 20.95 -2.84
N LEU A 159 15.42 21.98 -2.75
CA LEU A 159 14.10 21.99 -3.36
C LEU A 159 14.14 22.06 -4.89
N TRP A 160 15.14 22.75 -5.45
CA TRP A 160 15.34 22.88 -6.89
C TRP A 160 15.61 21.54 -7.56
N LEU A 161 16.33 20.63 -6.89
CA LEU A 161 16.69 19.31 -7.41
C LEU A 161 15.47 18.36 -7.43
N ASN A 162 14.53 18.67 -8.33
CA ASN A 162 13.31 17.91 -8.56
C ASN A 162 13.08 17.77 -10.07
N GLY A 163 12.83 16.55 -10.54
CA GLY A 163 12.56 16.24 -11.95
C GLY A 163 11.09 16.47 -12.39
N ALA A 164 10.26 16.94 -11.48
CA ALA A 164 8.86 17.28 -11.72
C ALA A 164 8.59 18.78 -11.49
N SER A 165 7.31 19.18 -11.61
CA SER A 165 6.89 20.52 -11.18
C SER A 165 7.08 20.67 -9.67
N ILE A 166 7.46 21.87 -9.25
CA ILE A 166 7.61 22.26 -7.85
C ILE A 166 6.44 23.18 -7.49
N ALA A 167 6.03 23.17 -6.22
CA ALA A 167 4.94 24.01 -5.74
C ALA A 167 5.22 25.51 -5.97
N ASP A 168 4.21 26.25 -6.44
CA ASP A 168 4.28 27.70 -6.70
C ASP A 168 4.74 28.50 -5.45
N ALA A 169 4.54 27.95 -4.27
CA ALA A 169 5.03 28.53 -3.01
C ALA A 169 6.55 28.70 -2.97
N CYS A 170 7.30 27.99 -3.82
CA CYS A 170 8.74 28.12 -3.95
C CYS A 170 9.20 29.26 -4.90
N ASP A 171 8.31 29.76 -5.77
CA ASP A 171 8.69 30.73 -6.80
C ASP A 171 9.37 31.99 -6.24
N PRO A 172 8.92 32.62 -5.14
CA PRO A 172 9.60 33.77 -4.58
C PRO A 172 11.03 33.46 -4.09
N LEU A 173 11.24 32.25 -3.56
CA LEU A 173 12.55 31.78 -3.10
C LEU A 173 13.51 31.58 -4.27
N PHE A 174 13.05 30.93 -5.33
CA PHE A 174 13.84 30.66 -6.52
C PHE A 174 14.13 31.95 -7.32
N ALA A 175 13.16 32.84 -7.43
CA ALA A 175 13.32 34.12 -8.10
C ALA A 175 14.40 34.99 -7.41
N GLU A 176 14.41 35.04 -6.09
CA GLU A 176 15.44 35.78 -5.35
C GLU A 176 16.81 35.10 -5.44
N TRP A 177 16.85 33.77 -5.39
CA TRP A 177 18.10 33.01 -5.55
C TRP A 177 18.68 33.18 -6.94
N ASP A 178 17.87 33.22 -7.98
CA ASP A 178 18.26 33.53 -9.37
C ASP A 178 18.75 34.96 -9.51
N ARG A 179 18.00 35.94 -8.99
CA ARG A 179 18.34 37.37 -9.02
C ARG A 179 19.74 37.70 -8.45
N VAL A 180 20.15 36.94 -7.43
CA VAL A 180 21.51 37.14 -6.83
C VAL A 180 22.59 36.28 -7.49
N GLY A 181 22.30 35.62 -8.62
CA GLY A 181 23.24 34.79 -9.37
C GLY A 181 23.54 33.43 -8.73
N GLY A 182 22.72 33.01 -7.76
CA GLY A 182 22.86 31.71 -7.08
C GLY A 182 22.40 30.52 -7.93
N LEU A 183 21.44 30.73 -8.81
CA LEU A 183 20.94 29.71 -9.74
C LEU A 183 21.82 29.67 -11.00
N SER A 184 22.98 29.02 -10.89
CA SER A 184 23.89 28.85 -12.01
C SER A 184 23.40 27.80 -13.01
N ASP A 185 23.97 27.82 -14.23
CA ASP A 185 23.76 26.82 -15.28
C ASP A 185 23.95 25.38 -14.77
N ASP A 186 24.89 25.15 -13.86
CA ASP A 186 25.12 23.81 -13.28
C ASP A 186 23.91 23.29 -12.51
N TRP A 187 23.23 24.14 -11.71
CA TRP A 187 21.98 23.77 -11.02
C TRP A 187 20.84 23.51 -12.00
N VAL A 188 20.76 24.31 -13.06
CA VAL A 188 19.73 24.12 -14.11
C VAL A 188 19.95 22.80 -14.85
N LEU A 189 21.20 22.48 -15.22
CA LEU A 189 21.54 21.21 -15.88
C LEU A 189 21.32 19.98 -14.97
N LYS A 190 21.64 20.07 -13.69
CA LYS A 190 21.35 19.01 -12.72
C LYS A 190 19.86 18.72 -12.62
N ARG A 191 19.01 19.75 -12.59
CA ARG A 191 17.55 19.56 -12.63
C ARG A 191 17.09 18.99 -13.97
N ALA A 192 17.67 19.40 -15.07
CA ALA A 192 17.36 18.86 -16.40
C ALA A 192 17.66 17.36 -16.51
N LEU A 193 18.74 16.88 -15.87
CA LEU A 193 19.01 15.44 -15.76
C LEU A 193 17.93 14.69 -14.95
N LEU A 194 17.45 15.27 -13.85
CA LEU A 194 16.36 14.69 -13.08
C LEU A 194 15.05 14.69 -13.90
N ALA A 195 14.80 15.72 -14.68
CA ALA A 195 13.69 15.77 -15.62
C ALA A 195 13.80 14.69 -16.71
N PHE A 196 15.00 14.43 -17.20
CA PHE A 196 15.27 13.34 -18.16
C PHE A 196 14.96 11.98 -17.52
N GLU A 197 15.45 11.73 -16.32
CA GLU A 197 15.20 10.51 -15.56
C GLU A 197 13.69 10.32 -15.27
N GLY A 198 12.99 11.41 -14.89
CA GLY A 198 11.55 11.48 -14.69
C GLY A 198 10.71 11.47 -15.97
N ARG A 199 11.34 11.40 -17.14
CA ARG A 199 10.69 11.42 -18.47
C ARG A 199 9.86 12.68 -18.73
N ASN A 200 10.27 13.82 -18.17
CA ASN A 200 9.59 15.11 -18.29
C ASN A 200 10.30 15.98 -19.34
N ARG A 201 10.03 15.70 -20.62
CA ARG A 201 10.62 16.45 -21.75
C ARG A 201 10.29 17.94 -21.69
N ASN A 202 9.07 18.30 -21.33
CA ASN A 202 8.63 19.70 -21.29
C ASN A 202 9.43 20.50 -20.25
N LEU A 203 9.78 19.88 -19.11
CA LEU A 203 10.61 20.52 -18.12
C LEU A 203 12.04 20.74 -18.64
N ILE A 204 12.61 19.80 -19.41
CA ILE A 204 13.93 19.99 -20.04
C ILE A 204 13.89 21.20 -20.98
N VAL A 205 12.86 21.32 -21.83
CA VAL A 205 12.68 22.46 -22.76
C VAL A 205 12.56 23.79 -21.99
N TYR A 206 11.81 23.78 -20.88
CA TYR A 206 11.70 24.97 -20.01
C TYR A 206 13.05 25.36 -19.40
N LEU A 207 13.79 24.38 -18.87
CA LEU A 207 15.08 24.61 -18.23
C LEU A 207 16.16 25.06 -19.23
N GLN A 208 16.13 24.58 -20.47
CA GLN A 208 17.05 25.01 -21.53
C GLN A 208 16.98 26.53 -21.74
N LYS A 209 15.78 27.13 -21.66
CA LYS A 209 15.59 28.58 -21.81
C LYS A 209 16.18 29.42 -20.67
N LYS A 210 16.52 28.79 -19.55
CA LYS A 210 17.12 29.43 -18.37
C LYS A 210 18.64 29.38 -18.37
N LEU A 211 19.26 28.78 -19.38
CA LEU A 211 20.71 28.66 -19.48
C LEU A 211 21.32 29.84 -20.25
N ASP A 212 22.33 30.48 -19.66
CA ASP A 212 23.01 31.62 -20.27
C ASP A 212 24.22 31.20 -21.11
N GLY A 213 24.97 30.20 -20.65
CA GLY A 213 26.21 29.76 -21.28
C GLY A 213 25.99 28.89 -22.53
N LYS A 214 26.66 29.22 -23.64
CA LYS A 214 26.61 28.44 -24.90
C LYS A 214 26.91 26.94 -24.69
N LYS A 215 27.88 26.62 -23.83
CA LYS A 215 28.25 25.22 -23.51
C LYS A 215 27.12 24.52 -22.75
N SER A 216 26.47 25.18 -21.83
CA SER A 216 25.36 24.65 -21.07
C SER A 216 24.11 24.44 -21.92
N GLN A 217 23.82 25.40 -22.83
CA GLN A 217 22.76 25.29 -23.84
C GLN A 217 23.03 24.10 -24.77
N ALA A 218 24.27 23.88 -25.21
CA ALA A 218 24.63 22.71 -26.02
C ALA A 218 24.40 21.38 -25.28
N LYS A 219 24.71 21.31 -23.96
CA LYS A 219 24.43 20.13 -23.14
C LYS A 219 22.90 19.87 -23.03
N ALA A 220 22.10 20.90 -22.78
CA ALA A 220 20.65 20.78 -22.75
C ALA A 220 20.05 20.34 -24.09
N GLN A 221 20.63 20.87 -25.22
CA GLN A 221 20.25 20.40 -26.54
C GLN A 221 20.58 18.93 -26.74
N GLY A 222 21.75 18.47 -26.28
CA GLY A 222 22.12 17.04 -26.26
C GLY A 222 21.19 16.20 -25.42
N MET A 223 20.70 16.71 -24.27
CA MET A 223 19.68 16.03 -23.46
C MET A 223 18.38 15.83 -24.24
N LEU A 224 17.90 16.83 -24.94
CA LEU A 224 16.69 16.74 -25.77
C LEU A 224 16.88 15.77 -26.94
N GLU A 225 18.03 15.82 -27.61
CA GLU A 225 18.35 14.88 -28.69
C GLU A 225 18.35 13.42 -28.17
N LEU A 226 19.00 13.14 -27.05
CA LEU A 226 19.06 11.81 -26.47
C LEU A 226 17.74 11.41 -25.80
N PHE A 227 16.92 12.38 -25.39
CA PHE A 227 15.56 12.09 -24.94
C PHE A 227 14.70 11.58 -26.09
N ASP A 228 14.79 12.17 -27.26
CA ASP A 228 14.01 11.80 -28.44
C ASP A 228 14.62 10.61 -29.18
N LYS A 229 15.96 10.50 -29.24
CA LYS A 229 16.74 9.50 -30.00
C LYS A 229 17.86 8.90 -29.13
N PRO A 230 17.52 8.07 -28.13
CA PRO A 230 18.50 7.53 -27.18
C PRO A 230 19.55 6.60 -27.85
N GLU A 231 19.24 6.03 -29.00
CA GLU A 231 20.16 5.22 -29.82
C GLU A 231 21.42 6.01 -30.28
N ARG A 232 21.38 7.34 -30.25
CA ARG A 232 22.52 8.20 -30.57
C ARG A 232 23.51 8.34 -29.43
N VAL A 233 23.32 7.68 -28.30
CA VAL A 233 24.11 7.81 -27.09
C VAL A 233 25.62 7.58 -27.33
N LEU A 234 26.00 6.61 -28.16
CA LEU A 234 27.41 6.34 -28.45
C LEU A 234 28.05 7.48 -29.25
N ALA A 235 27.38 7.98 -30.29
CA ALA A 235 27.83 9.10 -31.09
C ALA A 235 27.98 10.39 -30.27
N TYR A 236 27.01 10.62 -29.38
CA TYR A 236 27.06 11.71 -28.42
C TYR A 236 28.26 11.55 -27.46
N SER A 237 28.42 10.39 -26.84
CA SER A 237 29.42 10.10 -25.82
C SER A 237 30.87 10.27 -26.35
N ARG A 238 31.11 9.97 -27.65
CA ARG A 238 32.41 10.16 -28.28
C ARG A 238 32.80 11.63 -28.48
N LYS A 239 31.80 12.54 -28.55
CA LYS A 239 32.01 13.98 -28.81
C LYS A 239 31.95 14.81 -27.53
N ALA A 240 31.19 14.35 -26.53
CA ALA A 240 30.95 15.08 -25.29
C ALA A 240 32.13 14.96 -24.33
N SER A 241 32.38 16.03 -23.55
CA SER A 241 33.38 16.01 -22.48
C SER A 241 33.02 15.03 -21.38
N GLN A 242 34.05 14.45 -20.73
CA GLN A 242 33.86 13.49 -19.61
C GLN A 242 33.60 14.22 -18.29
N ASP A 243 32.57 15.06 -18.26
CA ASP A 243 32.10 15.71 -17.03
C ASP A 243 30.86 15.01 -16.43
N GLN A 244 30.56 15.32 -15.18
CA GLN A 244 29.49 14.66 -14.43
C GLN A 244 28.11 14.73 -15.11
N ILE A 245 27.81 15.85 -15.80
CA ILE A 245 26.53 16.03 -16.50
C ILE A 245 26.46 15.08 -17.70
N ASN A 246 27.49 15.04 -18.53
CA ASN A 246 27.52 14.19 -19.72
C ASN A 246 27.63 12.70 -19.36
N GLN A 247 28.41 12.35 -18.33
CA GLN A 247 28.46 10.98 -17.81
C GLN A 247 27.07 10.48 -17.35
N LYS A 248 26.37 11.29 -16.55
CA LYS A 248 25.04 10.94 -16.06
C LYS A 248 24.02 10.91 -17.20
N LEU A 249 24.10 11.84 -18.15
CA LEU A 249 23.22 11.84 -19.32
C LEU A 249 23.41 10.56 -20.17
N ALA A 250 24.65 10.14 -20.40
CA ALA A 250 24.93 8.91 -21.13
C ALA A 250 24.39 7.67 -20.40
N GLU A 251 24.50 7.60 -19.06
CA GLU A 251 23.87 6.54 -18.26
C GLU A 251 22.35 6.51 -18.50
N LEU A 252 21.68 7.65 -18.36
CA LEU A 252 20.22 7.76 -18.49
C LEU A 252 19.73 7.47 -19.92
N ALA A 253 20.46 7.94 -20.92
CA ALA A 253 20.13 7.69 -22.32
C ALA A 253 20.27 6.22 -22.68
N LEU A 254 21.35 5.56 -22.25
CA LEU A 254 21.53 4.13 -22.48
C LEU A 254 20.49 3.28 -21.74
N GLN A 255 20.14 3.66 -20.51
CA GLN A 255 19.04 3.02 -19.78
C GLN A 255 17.68 3.26 -20.46
N LYS A 256 17.46 4.46 -21.04
CA LYS A 256 16.24 4.75 -21.78
C LYS A 256 16.13 3.87 -23.01
N TRP A 257 17.18 3.74 -23.78
CA TRP A 257 17.24 2.88 -24.97
C TRP A 257 17.07 1.40 -24.61
N ALA A 258 17.70 0.92 -23.56
CA ALA A 258 17.58 -0.46 -23.09
C ALA A 258 16.15 -0.87 -22.66
N ARG A 259 15.20 0.05 -22.54
CA ARG A 259 13.81 -0.29 -22.26
C ARG A 259 13.08 -0.86 -23.47
N SER A 260 13.43 -0.41 -24.66
CA SER A 260 12.86 -0.88 -25.93
C SER A 260 13.79 -1.89 -26.64
N GLU A 261 15.08 -1.61 -26.66
CA GLU A 261 16.09 -2.34 -27.43
C GLU A 261 17.28 -2.71 -26.51
N PRO A 262 17.10 -3.67 -25.58
CA PRO A 262 18.15 -3.98 -24.60
C PRO A 262 19.37 -4.67 -25.19
N GLN A 263 19.25 -5.37 -26.32
CA GLN A 263 20.36 -6.04 -27.00
C GLN A 263 21.29 -5.03 -27.65
N GLU A 264 20.74 -4.07 -28.38
CA GLU A 264 21.48 -2.98 -29.01
C GLU A 264 22.16 -2.08 -27.96
N ALA A 265 21.45 -1.78 -26.86
CA ALA A 265 22.04 -1.04 -25.76
C ALA A 265 23.21 -1.79 -25.10
N GLN A 266 23.11 -3.12 -24.97
CA GLN A 266 24.18 -3.97 -24.47
C GLN A 266 25.39 -3.96 -25.42
N ALA A 267 25.17 -4.02 -26.73
CA ALA A 267 26.23 -4.05 -27.72
C ALA A 267 27.13 -2.81 -27.66
N VAL A 268 26.58 -1.63 -27.34
CA VAL A 268 27.35 -0.38 -27.25
C VAL A 268 27.79 -0.01 -25.83
N PHE A 269 27.37 -0.77 -24.83
CA PHE A 269 27.59 -0.46 -23.41
C PHE A 269 29.05 -0.20 -23.06
N ASN A 270 29.98 -1.04 -23.48
CA ASN A 270 31.40 -0.92 -23.20
C ASN A 270 32.01 0.32 -23.87
N ASP A 271 31.59 0.60 -25.11
CA ASP A 271 32.09 1.75 -25.86
C ASP A 271 31.63 3.07 -25.25
N VAL A 272 30.35 3.15 -24.83
CA VAL A 272 29.81 4.32 -24.12
C VAL A 272 30.53 4.51 -22.79
N ALA A 273 30.70 3.42 -22.02
CA ALA A 273 31.40 3.45 -20.74
C ALA A 273 32.84 3.95 -20.87
N LYS A 274 33.56 3.50 -21.91
CA LYS A 274 34.93 3.95 -22.24
C LYS A 274 34.96 5.41 -22.68
N ALA A 275 34.08 5.81 -23.59
CA ALA A 275 34.00 7.16 -24.12
C ALA A 275 33.71 8.19 -23.01
N GLN A 276 32.91 7.85 -22.01
CA GLN A 276 32.56 8.72 -20.89
C GLN A 276 33.39 8.47 -19.63
N GLY A 277 34.38 7.58 -19.67
CA GLY A 277 35.26 7.32 -18.53
C GLY A 277 34.53 6.82 -17.28
N TRP A 278 33.50 5.98 -17.41
CA TRP A 278 32.73 5.50 -16.28
C TRP A 278 33.54 4.67 -15.30
N ASN A 279 33.36 4.94 -14.02
CA ASN A 279 33.88 4.10 -12.95
C ASN A 279 33.11 2.79 -12.82
N GLN A 280 33.55 1.89 -11.93
CA GLN A 280 32.94 0.58 -11.74
C GLN A 280 31.49 0.66 -11.23
N GLU A 281 31.20 1.66 -10.39
CA GLU A 281 29.84 1.87 -9.86
C GLU A 281 28.86 2.28 -10.98
N GLN A 282 29.25 3.22 -11.83
CA GLN A 282 28.48 3.67 -12.99
C GLN A 282 28.24 2.51 -13.97
N LYS A 283 29.29 1.77 -14.33
CA LYS A 283 29.18 0.55 -15.14
C LYS A 283 28.23 -0.45 -14.52
N GLY A 284 28.36 -0.72 -13.23
CA GLY A 284 27.51 -1.67 -12.52
C GLY A 284 26.02 -1.27 -12.51
N ARG A 285 25.69 0.01 -12.31
CA ARG A 285 24.30 0.50 -12.37
C ARG A 285 23.67 0.26 -13.72
N VAL A 286 24.34 0.63 -14.79
CA VAL A 286 23.81 0.48 -16.15
C VAL A 286 23.78 -0.99 -16.59
N ALA A 287 24.83 -1.76 -16.28
CA ALA A 287 24.87 -3.19 -16.58
C ALA A 287 23.70 -3.96 -15.95
N ARG A 288 23.43 -3.72 -14.65
CA ARG A 288 22.26 -4.32 -13.98
C ARG A 288 20.94 -3.95 -14.64
N PHE A 289 20.81 -2.67 -15.04
CA PHE A 289 19.60 -2.19 -15.70
C PHE A 289 19.35 -2.86 -17.05
N ILE A 290 20.40 -3.12 -17.81
CA ILE A 290 20.33 -3.84 -19.08
C ILE A 290 20.10 -5.34 -18.84
N ALA A 291 20.87 -5.97 -17.95
CA ALA A 291 20.83 -7.39 -17.67
C ALA A 291 19.44 -7.90 -17.25
N ILE A 292 18.70 -7.13 -16.43
CA ILE A 292 17.34 -7.53 -16.04
C ILE A 292 16.38 -7.58 -17.24
N ARG A 293 16.62 -6.80 -18.29
CA ARG A 293 15.81 -6.75 -19.51
C ARG A 293 16.20 -7.78 -20.54
N LEU A 294 17.38 -8.34 -20.38
CA LEU A 294 17.91 -9.44 -21.20
C LEU A 294 17.70 -10.81 -20.57
N MET A 295 16.80 -10.88 -19.53
CA MET A 295 16.62 -12.13 -18.81
C MET A 295 16.16 -13.29 -19.70
N ASP A 296 15.31 -13.00 -20.67
CA ASP A 296 14.74 -14.00 -21.59
C ASP A 296 15.49 -14.06 -22.95
N THR A 297 16.75 -13.58 -23.04
CA THR A 297 17.53 -13.67 -24.29
C THR A 297 17.90 -15.11 -24.62
N GLU A 298 17.80 -15.46 -25.91
CA GLU A 298 18.21 -16.76 -26.44
C GLU A 298 19.65 -16.73 -27.00
N GLU A 299 20.25 -15.52 -27.13
CA GLU A 299 21.62 -15.37 -27.61
C GLU A 299 22.65 -15.76 -26.55
N ALA A 300 23.41 -16.81 -26.79
CA ALA A 300 24.36 -17.38 -25.82
C ALA A 300 25.40 -16.38 -25.31
N ALA A 301 25.92 -15.50 -26.16
CA ALA A 301 26.91 -14.48 -25.78
C ALA A 301 26.28 -13.44 -24.81
N ILE A 302 25.08 -12.98 -25.11
CA ILE A 302 24.33 -12.04 -24.28
C ILE A 302 23.91 -12.69 -22.97
N ALA A 303 23.46 -13.92 -23.00
CA ALA A 303 23.11 -14.69 -21.81
C ALA A 303 24.32 -14.87 -20.87
N LYS A 304 25.49 -15.16 -21.42
CA LYS A 304 26.73 -15.25 -20.66
C LYS A 304 27.08 -13.91 -19.98
N TRP A 305 27.01 -12.80 -20.72
CA TRP A 305 27.24 -11.45 -20.18
C TRP A 305 26.22 -11.13 -19.07
N ARG A 306 24.94 -11.38 -19.30
CA ARG A 306 23.87 -11.20 -18.29
C ARG A 306 24.16 -11.99 -17.01
N ASP A 307 24.55 -13.27 -17.14
CA ASP A 307 24.82 -14.14 -16.00
C ASP A 307 26.06 -13.68 -15.21
N GLU A 308 27.08 -13.17 -15.89
CA GLU A 308 28.25 -12.56 -15.24
C GLU A 308 27.88 -11.32 -14.45
N VAL A 309 27.12 -10.39 -15.06
CA VAL A 309 26.58 -9.19 -14.36
C VAL A 309 25.75 -9.61 -13.16
N THR A 310 24.91 -10.64 -13.29
CA THR A 310 24.06 -11.12 -12.19
C THR A 310 24.89 -11.65 -11.03
N ARG A 311 25.95 -12.43 -11.29
CA ARG A 311 26.82 -12.99 -10.24
C ARG A 311 27.61 -11.93 -9.50
N THR A 312 28.14 -10.96 -10.24
CA THR A 312 29.03 -9.93 -9.67
C THR A 312 28.28 -8.80 -8.98
N SER A 313 27.01 -8.57 -9.33
CA SER A 313 26.25 -7.39 -8.89
C SER A 313 25.71 -7.48 -7.46
N GLN A 314 25.49 -8.68 -6.90
CA GLN A 314 24.81 -8.93 -5.63
C GLN A 314 23.40 -8.31 -5.54
N ASP A 315 22.80 -7.92 -6.65
CA ASP A 315 21.44 -7.38 -6.70
C ASP A 315 20.44 -8.52 -6.56
N VAL A 316 19.77 -8.58 -5.42
CA VAL A 316 18.81 -9.65 -5.09
C VAL A 316 17.71 -9.78 -6.15
N ARG A 317 17.20 -8.67 -6.69
CA ARG A 317 16.12 -8.69 -7.70
C ARG A 317 16.59 -9.32 -9.01
N LEU A 318 17.83 -9.03 -9.41
CA LEU A 318 18.44 -9.59 -10.60
C LEU A 318 18.71 -11.10 -10.44
N ILE A 319 19.26 -11.50 -9.28
CA ILE A 319 19.50 -12.91 -8.94
C ILE A 319 18.16 -13.67 -8.89
N GLU A 320 17.14 -13.13 -8.24
CA GLU A 320 15.80 -13.73 -8.21
C GLU A 320 15.17 -13.89 -9.60
N ALA A 321 15.36 -12.90 -10.48
CA ALA A 321 14.90 -13.01 -11.85
C ALA A 321 15.59 -14.16 -12.60
N ARG A 322 16.89 -14.35 -12.36
CA ARG A 322 17.67 -15.44 -12.94
C ARG A 322 17.29 -16.81 -12.37
N ILE A 323 16.98 -16.87 -11.07
CA ILE A 323 16.43 -18.07 -10.43
C ILE A 323 15.09 -18.45 -11.07
N ARG A 324 14.19 -17.48 -11.30
CA ARG A 324 12.90 -17.74 -11.97
C ARG A 324 13.08 -18.20 -13.42
N LEU A 325 14.11 -17.72 -14.10
CA LEU A 325 14.44 -18.24 -15.44
C LEU A 325 14.87 -19.70 -15.37
N ALA A 326 15.80 -20.08 -14.47
CA ALA A 326 16.20 -21.47 -14.30
C ALA A 326 15.00 -22.37 -13.96
N LEU A 327 14.08 -21.87 -13.12
CA LEU A 327 12.86 -22.61 -12.79
C LEU A 327 11.97 -22.82 -14.02
N ARG A 328 11.75 -21.81 -14.86
CA ARG A 328 10.97 -21.94 -16.11
C ARG A 328 11.60 -22.89 -17.13
N GLU A 329 12.91 -22.96 -17.15
CA GLU A 329 13.66 -23.87 -17.99
C GLU A 329 13.71 -25.31 -17.43
N ASN A 330 13.14 -25.54 -16.26
CA ASN A 330 13.25 -26.79 -15.50
C ASN A 330 14.71 -27.19 -15.20
N ASP A 331 15.60 -26.20 -15.10
CA ASP A 331 17.01 -26.37 -14.78
C ASP A 331 17.22 -26.37 -13.27
N TRP A 332 17.00 -27.52 -12.64
CA TRP A 332 17.15 -27.71 -11.20
C TRP A 332 18.59 -27.51 -10.70
N ARG A 333 19.58 -27.81 -11.54
CA ARG A 333 20.97 -27.56 -11.19
C ARG A 333 21.29 -26.08 -11.19
N GLY A 334 20.90 -25.38 -12.24
CA GLY A 334 21.02 -23.92 -12.33
C GLY A 334 20.24 -23.23 -11.21
N LEU A 335 19.02 -23.68 -10.90
CA LEU A 335 18.22 -23.18 -9.77
C LEU A 335 19.01 -23.21 -8.47
N SER A 336 19.59 -24.38 -8.10
CA SER A 336 20.40 -24.54 -6.88
C SER A 336 21.64 -23.64 -6.90
N GLN A 337 22.34 -23.56 -8.04
CA GLN A 337 23.51 -22.70 -8.18
C GLN A 337 23.18 -21.20 -8.01
N TRP A 338 22.07 -20.73 -8.58
CA TRP A 338 21.66 -19.35 -8.47
C TRP A 338 21.13 -18.99 -7.07
N ILE A 339 20.45 -19.91 -6.38
CA ILE A 339 20.10 -19.73 -4.96
C ILE A 339 21.39 -19.52 -4.12
N ALA A 340 22.46 -20.25 -4.43
CA ALA A 340 23.74 -20.11 -3.72
C ALA A 340 24.41 -18.72 -3.93
N VAL A 341 24.07 -18.00 -4.99
CA VAL A 341 24.57 -16.61 -5.27
C VAL A 341 23.85 -15.57 -4.39
N LEU A 342 22.65 -15.85 -3.90
CA LEU A 342 21.91 -14.92 -3.03
C LEU A 342 22.72 -14.59 -1.75
N PRO A 343 22.58 -13.38 -1.20
CA PRO A 343 23.08 -13.06 0.13
C PRO A 343 22.62 -14.08 1.18
N GLU A 344 23.42 -14.32 2.18
CA GLU A 344 23.16 -15.36 3.19
C GLU A 344 21.81 -15.20 3.89
N GLN A 345 21.43 -13.96 4.21
CA GLN A 345 20.15 -13.66 4.86
C GLN A 345 18.95 -14.05 3.98
N GLU A 346 19.04 -13.78 2.68
CA GLU A 346 18.01 -14.17 1.72
C GLU A 346 17.92 -15.68 1.57
N ARG A 347 19.05 -16.37 1.45
CA ARG A 347 19.10 -17.83 1.32
C ARG A 347 18.44 -18.55 2.50
N LYS A 348 18.49 -17.98 3.71
CA LYS A 348 17.90 -18.54 4.93
C LYS A 348 16.38 -18.36 5.00
N THR A 349 15.76 -17.58 4.11
CA THR A 349 14.30 -17.42 4.12
C THR A 349 13.57 -18.71 3.76
N LEU A 350 12.35 -18.89 4.28
CA LEU A 350 11.54 -20.08 3.99
C LEU A 350 11.35 -20.32 2.50
N ARG A 351 11.23 -19.24 1.71
CA ARG A 351 11.11 -19.28 0.25
C ARG A 351 12.28 -19.99 -0.40
N TRP A 352 13.51 -19.54 -0.13
CA TRP A 352 14.68 -20.10 -0.80
C TRP A 352 15.09 -21.44 -0.22
N GLN A 353 14.81 -21.71 1.06
CA GLN A 353 14.97 -23.04 1.63
C GLN A 353 14.00 -24.06 1.00
N TYR A 354 12.75 -23.65 0.71
CA TYR A 354 11.80 -24.50 -0.02
C TYR A 354 12.31 -24.85 -1.41
N TRP A 355 12.73 -23.87 -2.20
CA TRP A 355 13.23 -24.11 -3.56
C TRP A 355 14.54 -24.89 -3.59
N GLN A 356 15.42 -24.68 -2.62
CA GLN A 356 16.63 -25.47 -2.47
C GLN A 356 16.29 -26.94 -2.15
N GLY A 357 15.35 -27.18 -1.24
CA GLY A 357 14.90 -28.56 -0.93
C GLY A 357 14.25 -29.25 -2.12
N ARG A 358 13.42 -28.52 -2.90
CA ARG A 358 12.84 -29.02 -4.16
C ARG A 358 13.92 -29.39 -5.18
N SER A 359 14.92 -28.53 -5.32
CA SER A 359 16.06 -28.75 -6.21
C SER A 359 16.88 -29.97 -5.81
N GLU A 360 17.17 -30.14 -4.52
CA GLU A 360 17.89 -31.30 -3.98
C GLU A 360 17.16 -32.61 -4.29
N ILE A 361 15.83 -32.64 -4.11
CA ILE A 361 15.01 -33.83 -4.44
C ILE A 361 15.07 -34.12 -5.95
N ALA A 362 14.92 -33.10 -6.79
CA ALA A 362 14.94 -33.24 -8.24
C ALA A 362 16.30 -33.72 -8.77
N LEU A 363 17.39 -33.36 -8.10
CA LEU A 363 18.77 -33.79 -8.42
C LEU A 363 19.16 -35.13 -7.77
N GLY A 364 18.21 -35.87 -7.19
CA GLY A 364 18.44 -37.20 -6.61
C GLY A 364 18.91 -37.19 -5.14
N LYS A 365 19.14 -36.02 -4.54
CA LYS A 365 19.51 -35.86 -3.11
C LYS A 365 18.24 -35.89 -2.25
N LYS A 366 17.49 -36.99 -2.32
CA LYS A 366 16.16 -37.08 -1.69
C LYS A 366 16.19 -36.90 -0.18
N LYS A 367 17.19 -37.46 0.52
CA LYS A 367 17.30 -37.36 1.99
C LYS A 367 17.50 -35.91 2.42
N GLU A 368 18.48 -35.23 1.85
CA GLU A 368 18.83 -33.85 2.18
C GLU A 368 17.67 -32.90 1.89
N GLY A 369 17.06 -33.00 0.70
CA GLY A 369 15.94 -32.17 0.32
C GLY A 369 14.69 -32.40 1.16
N THR A 370 14.41 -33.68 1.53
CA THR A 370 13.30 -34.01 2.43
C THR A 370 13.52 -33.42 3.83
N GLU A 371 14.71 -33.53 4.41
CA GLU A 371 15.02 -32.95 5.70
C GLU A 371 14.94 -31.41 5.68
N ARG A 372 15.40 -30.79 4.60
CA ARG A 372 15.25 -29.35 4.41
C ARG A 372 13.78 -28.91 4.37
N LEU A 373 12.92 -29.61 3.63
CA LEU A 373 11.49 -29.30 3.56
C LEU A 373 10.80 -29.55 4.92
N LYS A 374 11.17 -30.60 5.67
CA LYS A 374 10.66 -30.85 7.02
C LYS A 374 10.96 -29.71 7.98
N ALA A 375 12.15 -29.10 7.88
CA ALA A 375 12.54 -27.97 8.71
C ALA A 375 11.68 -26.71 8.50
N LEU A 376 10.90 -26.64 7.42
CA LEU A 376 10.00 -25.51 7.12
C LEU A 376 8.60 -25.68 7.70
N LEU A 377 8.26 -26.88 8.20
CA LEU A 377 6.90 -27.19 8.65
C LEU A 377 6.52 -26.39 9.90
N GLY A 378 5.24 -26.22 10.11
CA GLY A 378 4.70 -25.54 11.30
C GLY A 378 4.86 -24.03 11.31
N GLN A 379 5.25 -23.41 10.19
CA GLN A 379 5.38 -21.97 10.07
C GLN A 379 4.15 -21.35 9.36
N ARG A 380 3.82 -20.11 9.72
CA ARG A 380 2.81 -19.33 9.02
C ARG A 380 3.37 -18.79 7.69
N SER A 381 3.44 -19.62 6.71
CA SER A 381 4.00 -19.28 5.40
C SER A 381 3.43 -20.17 4.31
N PHE A 382 3.20 -19.58 3.13
CA PHE A 382 2.88 -20.33 1.92
C PHE A 382 3.87 -21.47 1.67
N TYR A 383 5.17 -21.23 1.87
CA TYR A 383 6.20 -22.24 1.61
C TYR A 383 6.23 -23.36 2.66
N SER A 384 5.80 -23.10 3.89
CA SER A 384 5.58 -24.13 4.92
C SER A 384 4.42 -25.05 4.52
N VAL A 385 3.31 -24.46 4.06
CA VAL A 385 2.15 -25.24 3.58
C VAL A 385 2.53 -26.03 2.31
N ALA A 386 3.22 -25.41 1.37
CA ALA A 386 3.70 -26.07 0.16
C ALA A 386 4.63 -27.24 0.49
N ALA A 387 5.55 -27.08 1.44
CA ALA A 387 6.43 -28.15 1.91
C ALA A 387 5.63 -29.31 2.55
N ALA A 388 4.64 -29.00 3.39
CA ALA A 388 3.76 -30.02 3.98
C ALA A 388 3.03 -30.83 2.89
N LYS A 389 2.53 -30.16 1.85
CA LYS A 389 1.83 -30.81 0.72
C LYS A 389 2.76 -31.69 -0.10
N ILE A 390 3.97 -31.24 -0.40
CA ILE A 390 4.99 -32.04 -1.09
C ILE A 390 5.36 -33.30 -0.27
N LEU A 391 5.46 -33.14 1.05
CA LEU A 391 5.78 -34.24 1.95
C LEU A 391 4.56 -35.10 2.34
N GLN A 392 3.36 -34.78 1.83
CA GLN A 392 2.09 -35.43 2.17
C GLN A 392 1.79 -35.42 3.68
N GLN A 393 2.15 -34.33 4.35
CA GLN A 393 1.93 -34.12 5.78
C GLN A 393 0.79 -33.13 6.04
N SER A 394 0.25 -33.17 7.25
CA SER A 394 -0.75 -32.23 7.72
C SER A 394 -0.21 -30.81 7.74
N VAL A 395 -1.05 -29.85 7.33
CA VAL A 395 -0.73 -28.42 7.42
C VAL A 395 -0.96 -27.98 8.86
N ASN A 396 0.09 -27.45 9.47
CA ASN A 396 0.05 -26.86 10.80
C ASN A 396 0.70 -25.48 10.75
N TYR A 397 0.21 -24.56 11.55
CA TYR A 397 0.77 -23.22 11.73
C TYR A 397 0.43 -22.69 13.13
N PRO A 398 1.20 -21.73 13.68
CA PRO A 398 0.94 -21.19 15.00
C PRO A 398 -0.44 -20.53 15.08
N THR A 399 -1.11 -20.74 16.20
CA THR A 399 -2.37 -20.07 16.54
C THR A 399 -2.24 -19.41 17.90
N SER A 400 -2.85 -18.25 18.08
CA SER A 400 -2.93 -17.53 19.34
C SER A 400 -4.32 -16.98 19.59
N THR A 401 -4.64 -16.80 20.86
CA THR A 401 -5.88 -16.16 21.32
C THR A 401 -5.54 -15.05 22.31
N VAL A 402 -6.40 -14.04 22.38
CA VAL A 402 -6.29 -12.96 23.35
C VAL A 402 -7.62 -12.84 24.07
N THR A 403 -7.60 -12.86 25.40
CA THR A 403 -8.79 -12.64 26.23
C THR A 403 -8.84 -11.16 26.63
N LEU A 404 -10.00 -10.51 26.45
CA LEU A 404 -10.20 -9.11 26.79
C LEU A 404 -10.11 -8.88 28.31
N ASP A 405 -9.24 -7.97 28.72
CA ASP A 405 -9.19 -7.41 30.05
C ASP A 405 -9.45 -5.91 29.99
N MET A 406 -10.67 -5.50 30.27
CA MET A 406 -11.11 -4.09 30.26
C MET A 406 -10.32 -3.19 31.18
N LYS A 407 -9.66 -3.71 32.22
CA LYS A 407 -8.83 -2.89 33.13
C LYS A 407 -7.64 -2.28 32.40
N GLN A 408 -7.08 -2.99 31.42
CA GLN A 408 -5.90 -2.56 30.67
C GLN A 408 -6.20 -1.42 29.68
N ILE A 409 -7.44 -1.27 29.23
CA ILE A 409 -7.88 -0.21 28.30
C ILE A 409 -8.77 0.85 28.97
N LYS A 410 -8.96 0.78 30.30
CA LYS A 410 -9.78 1.73 31.06
C LYS A 410 -9.35 3.20 30.86
N ALA A 411 -8.05 3.43 30.72
CA ALA A 411 -7.50 4.75 30.46
C ALA A 411 -8.00 5.38 29.14
N HIS A 412 -8.41 4.56 28.19
CA HIS A 412 -8.83 4.98 26.84
C HIS A 412 -10.34 5.12 26.68
N LYS A 413 -11.12 5.03 27.78
CA LYS A 413 -12.60 5.11 27.76
C LYS A 413 -13.13 6.31 26.97
N LYS A 414 -12.49 7.48 27.10
CA LYS A 414 -12.90 8.69 26.38
C LYS A 414 -12.69 8.55 24.85
N ALA A 415 -11.58 7.96 24.42
CA ALA A 415 -11.32 7.72 23.01
C ALA A 415 -12.30 6.69 22.42
N LEU A 416 -12.58 5.63 23.18
CA LEU A 416 -13.56 4.61 22.77
C LEU A 416 -14.97 5.21 22.65
N ALA A 417 -15.40 6.04 23.60
CA ALA A 417 -16.69 6.73 23.54
C ALA A 417 -16.80 7.67 22.30
N ARG A 418 -15.71 8.33 21.91
CA ARG A 418 -15.69 9.11 20.67
C ARG A 418 -15.87 8.25 19.43
N ILE A 419 -15.19 7.11 19.39
CA ILE A 419 -15.27 6.16 18.28
C ILE A 419 -16.69 5.60 18.17
N ASP A 420 -17.28 5.16 19.28
CA ASP A 420 -18.67 4.71 19.35
C ASP A 420 -19.62 5.77 18.77
N GLU A 421 -19.48 7.00 19.22
CA GLU A 421 -20.36 8.09 18.80
C GLU A 421 -20.16 8.44 17.32
N LEU A 422 -18.92 8.42 16.81
CA LEU A 422 -18.65 8.63 15.38
C LEU A 422 -19.26 7.52 14.52
N ILE A 423 -19.26 6.28 14.97
CA ILE A 423 -19.90 5.16 14.29
C ILE A 423 -21.41 5.32 14.32
N ALA A 424 -21.97 5.66 15.48
CA ALA A 424 -23.42 5.88 15.64
C ALA A 424 -23.95 7.01 14.71
N LEU A 425 -23.11 7.97 14.38
CA LEU A 425 -23.42 9.08 13.46
C LEU A 425 -23.02 8.80 12.01
N ASP A 426 -22.67 7.57 11.65
CA ASP A 426 -22.20 7.15 10.33
C ASP A 426 -20.93 7.93 9.84
N LYS A 427 -20.13 8.45 10.77
CA LYS A 427 -18.86 9.14 10.50
C LYS A 427 -17.68 8.18 10.52
N VAL A 428 -17.80 7.06 9.82
CA VAL A 428 -16.84 5.95 9.83
C VAL A 428 -15.40 6.37 9.51
N PRO A 429 -15.12 7.26 8.53
CA PRO A 429 -13.74 7.73 8.26
C PRO A 429 -13.10 8.45 9.46
N ALA A 430 -13.89 9.23 10.21
CA ALA A 430 -13.42 9.91 11.41
C ALA A 430 -13.17 8.91 12.54
N ALA A 431 -14.06 7.93 12.74
CA ALA A 431 -13.87 6.84 13.69
C ALA A 431 -12.58 6.05 13.41
N LYS A 432 -12.31 5.70 12.15
CA LYS A 432 -11.06 5.05 11.73
C LYS A 432 -9.82 5.93 12.00
N SER A 433 -9.95 7.24 11.90
CA SER A 433 -8.87 8.19 12.22
C SER A 433 -8.59 8.23 13.73
N GLU A 434 -9.62 8.29 14.57
CA GLU A 434 -9.50 8.17 16.03
C GLU A 434 -8.85 6.83 16.43
N TRP A 435 -9.31 5.74 15.82
CA TRP A 435 -8.77 4.41 16.10
C TRP A 435 -7.28 4.29 15.80
N ARG A 436 -6.84 4.72 14.62
CA ARG A 436 -5.41 4.72 14.28
C ARG A 436 -4.61 5.60 15.23
N TRP A 437 -5.11 6.80 15.52
CA TRP A 437 -4.47 7.73 16.44
C TRP A 437 -4.33 7.15 17.86
N LEU A 438 -5.31 6.37 18.29
CA LEU A 438 -5.25 5.63 19.56
C LEU A 438 -4.17 4.54 19.49
N LEU A 439 -4.21 3.68 18.47
CA LEU A 439 -3.26 2.57 18.31
C LEU A 439 -1.80 3.03 18.23
N ASP A 440 -1.53 4.18 17.64
CA ASP A 440 -0.17 4.73 17.51
C ASP A 440 0.45 5.19 18.84
N ARG A 441 -0.38 5.35 19.89
CA ARG A 441 0.04 5.91 21.18
C ARG A 441 -0.01 4.94 22.35
N VAL A 442 -0.50 3.74 22.15
CA VAL A 442 -0.69 2.75 23.22
C VAL A 442 0.37 1.64 23.12
N SER A 443 0.59 0.96 24.24
CA SER A 443 1.51 -0.17 24.33
C SER A 443 1.04 -1.37 23.49
N GLN A 444 1.95 -2.28 23.22
CA GLN A 444 1.67 -3.54 22.50
C GLN A 444 0.51 -4.30 23.15
N LYS A 445 0.53 -4.44 24.47
CA LYS A 445 -0.51 -5.16 25.20
C LYS A 445 -1.87 -4.48 25.13
N GLU A 446 -1.91 -3.16 25.19
CA GLU A 446 -3.16 -2.41 25.00
C GLU A 446 -3.71 -2.56 23.58
N LYS A 447 -2.85 -2.61 22.56
CA LYS A 447 -3.28 -2.89 21.18
C LYS A 447 -3.96 -4.27 21.05
N GLU A 448 -3.44 -5.29 21.73
CA GLU A 448 -4.06 -6.63 21.78
C GLU A 448 -5.44 -6.58 22.41
N MET A 449 -5.59 -5.87 23.53
CA MET A 449 -6.88 -5.67 24.20
C MET A 449 -7.85 -4.88 23.32
N LEU A 450 -7.38 -3.83 22.65
CA LEU A 450 -8.17 -3.02 21.75
C LEU A 450 -8.63 -3.83 20.53
N ALA A 451 -7.80 -4.73 19.99
CA ALA A 451 -8.19 -5.61 18.90
C ALA A 451 -9.37 -6.52 19.30
N THR A 452 -9.31 -7.08 20.51
CA THR A 452 -10.39 -7.92 21.05
C THR A 452 -11.64 -7.09 21.35
N TYR A 453 -11.50 -5.92 21.96
CA TYR A 453 -12.59 -4.97 22.20
C TYR A 453 -13.32 -4.60 20.90
N ALA A 454 -12.57 -4.28 19.85
CA ALA A 454 -13.16 -3.94 18.55
C ALA A 454 -13.92 -5.13 17.94
N ALA A 455 -13.43 -6.36 18.12
CA ALA A 455 -14.10 -7.57 17.67
C ALA A 455 -15.44 -7.78 18.41
N ASP A 456 -15.42 -7.67 19.74
CA ASP A 456 -16.62 -7.79 20.59
C ASP A 456 -17.65 -6.68 20.29
N SER A 457 -17.17 -5.49 19.88
CA SER A 457 -18.02 -4.38 19.45
C SER A 457 -18.52 -4.49 18.00
N GLY A 458 -18.13 -5.52 17.25
CA GLY A 458 -18.49 -5.70 15.84
C GLY A 458 -17.75 -4.78 14.87
N TRP A 459 -16.66 -4.13 15.30
CA TRP A 459 -15.86 -3.19 14.49
C TRP A 459 -14.78 -3.91 13.69
N TYR A 460 -15.17 -4.82 12.81
CA TYR A 460 -14.25 -5.75 12.15
C TYR A 460 -13.09 -5.09 11.41
N GLN A 461 -13.30 -3.92 10.78
CA GLN A 461 -12.21 -3.20 10.11
C GLN A 461 -11.19 -2.66 11.11
N MET A 462 -11.66 -2.18 12.26
CA MET A 462 -10.81 -1.70 13.35
C MET A 462 -10.08 -2.86 14.05
N THR A 463 -10.75 -4.01 14.17
CA THR A 463 -10.15 -5.27 14.65
C THR A 463 -8.95 -5.64 13.78
N ILE A 464 -9.14 -5.70 12.46
CA ILE A 464 -8.05 -6.02 11.52
C ILE A 464 -6.90 -5.01 11.63
N ALA A 465 -7.21 -3.71 11.68
CA ALA A 465 -6.20 -2.67 11.83
C ALA A 465 -5.40 -2.81 13.14
N ALA A 466 -6.08 -3.13 14.25
CA ALA A 466 -5.43 -3.36 15.53
C ALA A 466 -4.55 -4.62 15.54
N THR A 467 -5.01 -5.71 14.91
CA THR A 467 -4.18 -6.94 14.79
C THR A 467 -2.90 -6.71 14.00
N ILE A 468 -2.95 -5.88 12.95
CA ILE A 468 -1.77 -5.49 12.17
C ILE A 468 -0.84 -4.63 13.03
N SER A 469 -1.38 -3.61 13.69
CA SER A 469 -0.62 -2.71 14.57
C SER A 469 0.01 -3.44 15.77
N ALA A 470 -0.66 -4.50 16.26
CA ALA A 470 -0.20 -5.35 17.35
C ALA A 470 0.64 -6.54 16.89
N SER A 471 0.90 -6.69 15.59
CA SER A 471 1.59 -7.87 15.03
C SER A 471 1.03 -9.22 15.50
N LEU A 472 -0.29 -9.30 15.70
CA LEU A 472 -1.00 -10.52 16.15
C LEU A 472 -1.16 -11.51 14.99
N TRP A 473 -0.04 -11.88 14.37
CA TRP A 473 -0.06 -12.65 13.13
C TRP A 473 -0.68 -14.04 13.31
N ASP A 474 -0.59 -14.61 14.50
CA ASP A 474 -1.09 -15.95 14.82
C ASP A 474 -2.52 -15.96 15.36
N ASN A 475 -3.15 -14.80 15.53
CA ASN A 475 -4.55 -14.72 15.94
C ASN A 475 -5.48 -14.68 14.72
N ASN A 476 -5.78 -15.85 14.15
CA ASN A 476 -6.63 -15.93 12.97
C ASN A 476 -8.05 -15.45 13.23
N GLN A 477 -8.60 -15.68 14.42
CA GLN A 477 -9.95 -15.29 14.78
C GLN A 477 -10.18 -13.78 14.64
N LEU A 478 -9.22 -12.97 15.13
CA LEU A 478 -9.29 -11.50 15.02
C LEU A 478 -8.89 -10.99 13.63
N ARG A 479 -7.99 -11.68 12.94
CA ARG A 479 -7.47 -11.26 11.63
C ARG A 479 -8.39 -11.55 10.46
N PHE A 480 -9.22 -12.58 10.58
CA PHE A 480 -10.11 -13.07 9.52
C PHE A 480 -11.56 -13.12 10.00
N PRO A 481 -12.16 -11.96 10.32
CA PRO A 481 -13.56 -11.92 10.76
C PRO A 481 -14.47 -12.44 9.64
N VAL A 482 -15.44 -13.28 10.02
CA VAL A 482 -16.45 -13.81 9.10
C VAL A 482 -17.60 -12.81 9.03
N VAL A 483 -17.55 -11.92 8.05
CA VAL A 483 -18.54 -10.84 7.86
C VAL A 483 -19.18 -10.91 6.48
N HIS A 484 -20.39 -10.34 6.33
CA HIS A 484 -21.15 -10.34 5.08
C HIS A 484 -21.36 -11.75 4.48
N GLN A 485 -21.32 -12.79 5.31
CA GLN A 485 -21.37 -14.19 4.89
C GLN A 485 -22.57 -14.49 3.98
N ASN A 486 -23.76 -13.93 4.30
CA ASN A 486 -24.96 -14.13 3.50
C ASN A 486 -24.80 -13.60 2.07
N LEU A 487 -24.17 -12.43 1.90
CA LEU A 487 -23.94 -11.84 0.58
C LEU A 487 -22.90 -12.64 -0.22
N PHE A 488 -21.80 -13.03 0.42
CA PHE A 488 -20.81 -13.89 -0.23
C PHE A 488 -21.38 -15.26 -0.61
N THR A 489 -22.25 -15.84 0.23
CA THR A 489 -22.92 -17.10 -0.07
C THR A 489 -23.92 -16.94 -1.22
N LEU A 490 -24.73 -15.87 -1.20
CA LEU A 490 -25.72 -15.60 -2.26
C LEU A 490 -25.05 -15.45 -3.62
N HIS A 491 -24.08 -14.53 -3.72
CA HIS A 491 -23.43 -14.23 -4.99
C HIS A 491 -22.43 -15.31 -5.42
N GLY A 492 -21.81 -15.99 -4.46
CA GLY A 492 -20.97 -17.16 -4.72
C GLY A 492 -21.76 -18.29 -5.39
N ARG A 493 -22.91 -18.67 -4.81
CA ARG A 493 -23.80 -19.69 -5.40
C ARG A 493 -24.30 -19.27 -6.78
N LYS A 494 -24.75 -18.01 -6.93
CA LYS A 494 -25.25 -17.48 -8.21
C LYS A 494 -24.20 -17.55 -9.32
N ASN A 495 -22.93 -17.34 -8.99
CA ASN A 495 -21.84 -17.26 -9.95
C ASN A 495 -20.92 -18.51 -9.97
N GLY A 496 -21.26 -19.56 -9.22
CA GLY A 496 -20.45 -20.79 -9.18
C GLY A 496 -19.07 -20.61 -8.53
N VAL A 497 -18.92 -19.65 -7.62
CA VAL A 497 -17.67 -19.37 -6.90
C VAL A 497 -17.84 -19.71 -5.41
N ASP A 498 -16.86 -20.41 -4.85
CA ASP A 498 -16.83 -20.70 -3.42
C ASP A 498 -16.90 -19.40 -2.58
N PRO A 499 -17.86 -19.25 -1.66
CA PRO A 499 -17.96 -18.07 -0.80
C PRO A 499 -16.69 -17.78 0.01
N ILE A 500 -15.95 -18.83 0.41
CA ILE A 500 -14.70 -18.68 1.14
C ILE A 500 -13.62 -18.05 0.25
N THR A 501 -13.59 -18.44 -1.03
CA THR A 501 -12.71 -17.80 -2.02
C THR A 501 -13.03 -16.30 -2.17
N LEU A 502 -14.32 -15.94 -2.24
CA LEU A 502 -14.74 -14.54 -2.33
C LEU A 502 -14.36 -13.74 -1.08
N MET A 503 -14.57 -14.30 0.12
CA MET A 503 -14.18 -13.66 1.38
C MET A 503 -12.65 -13.49 1.46
N SER A 504 -11.89 -14.49 1.04
CA SER A 504 -10.42 -14.47 1.04
C SER A 504 -9.88 -13.41 0.08
N LEU A 505 -10.48 -13.29 -1.10
CA LEU A 505 -10.13 -12.26 -2.08
C LEU A 505 -10.47 -10.87 -1.53
N ALA A 506 -11.68 -10.64 -1.00
CA ALA A 506 -12.07 -9.37 -0.42
C ALA A 506 -11.17 -8.98 0.78
N ARG A 507 -10.76 -9.97 1.58
CA ARG A 507 -9.79 -9.76 2.67
C ARG A 507 -8.42 -9.31 2.16
N GLN A 508 -7.96 -9.87 1.03
CA GLN A 508 -6.71 -9.49 0.39
C GLN A 508 -6.79 -8.10 -0.24
N GLU A 509 -7.90 -7.77 -0.90
CA GLU A 509 -8.07 -6.53 -1.66
C GLU A 509 -8.18 -5.29 -0.77
N SER A 510 -9.01 -5.35 0.26
CA SER A 510 -9.35 -4.16 1.04
C SER A 510 -9.27 -4.33 2.56
N ALA A 511 -8.85 -5.50 3.05
CA ALA A 511 -9.06 -5.88 4.45
C ALA A 511 -10.54 -5.77 4.86
N LEU A 512 -11.45 -6.11 3.95
CA LEU A 512 -12.90 -6.03 4.09
C LEU A 512 -13.42 -4.60 4.30
N ASN A 513 -12.74 -3.60 3.76
CA ASN A 513 -13.16 -2.20 3.87
C ASN A 513 -14.05 -1.79 2.68
N PRO A 514 -15.36 -1.52 2.87
CA PRO A 514 -16.25 -1.12 1.79
C PRO A 514 -15.91 0.27 1.22
N ASP A 515 -15.27 1.14 2.01
CA ASP A 515 -14.91 2.50 1.61
C ASP A 515 -13.51 2.59 0.98
N ALA A 516 -12.86 1.45 0.76
CA ALA A 516 -11.50 1.43 0.23
C ALA A 516 -11.45 1.99 -1.20
N GLN A 517 -10.47 2.86 -1.44
CA GLN A 517 -10.14 3.35 -2.77
C GLN A 517 -8.63 3.28 -2.98
N SER A 518 -8.21 2.64 -4.07
CA SER A 518 -6.79 2.60 -4.43
C SER A 518 -6.35 3.92 -5.11
N PRO A 519 -5.04 4.20 -5.15
CA PRO A 519 -4.51 5.37 -5.87
C PRO A 519 -4.87 5.41 -7.36
N VAL A 520 -5.16 4.23 -7.96
CA VAL A 520 -5.55 4.11 -9.37
C VAL A 520 -7.06 4.04 -9.57
N GLY A 521 -7.85 4.16 -8.50
CA GLY A 521 -9.31 4.29 -8.54
C GLY A 521 -10.11 2.99 -8.39
N ALA A 522 -9.50 1.87 -8.00
CA ALA A 522 -10.24 0.66 -7.60
C ALA A 522 -11.04 0.93 -6.32
N ARG A 523 -12.28 0.38 -6.19
CA ARG A 523 -13.23 0.75 -5.14
C ARG A 523 -13.85 -0.43 -4.42
N GLY A 524 -14.09 -0.24 -3.14
CA GLY A 524 -14.89 -1.10 -2.28
C GLY A 524 -14.22 -2.40 -1.85
N LEU A 525 -15.00 -3.32 -1.30
CA LEU A 525 -14.55 -4.57 -0.68
C LEU A 525 -13.61 -5.39 -1.57
N MET A 526 -13.97 -5.59 -2.84
CA MET A 526 -13.26 -6.41 -3.80
C MET A 526 -12.41 -5.58 -4.77
N GLN A 527 -12.20 -4.27 -4.49
CA GLN A 527 -11.35 -3.34 -5.25
C GLN A 527 -11.59 -3.40 -6.76
N ILE A 528 -12.83 -3.19 -7.18
CA ILE A 528 -13.21 -3.22 -8.59
C ILE A 528 -12.89 -1.87 -9.24
N MET A 529 -12.20 -1.91 -10.37
CA MET A 529 -12.03 -0.74 -11.23
C MET A 529 -13.36 -0.34 -11.87
N PRO A 530 -13.74 0.96 -11.93
CA PRO A 530 -14.99 1.39 -12.56
C PRO A 530 -15.20 0.88 -13.98
N ASP A 531 -14.13 0.81 -14.78
CA ASP A 531 -14.21 0.28 -16.15
C ASP A 531 -14.45 -1.23 -16.18
N THR A 532 -13.83 -1.98 -15.26
CA THR A 532 -14.09 -3.42 -15.08
C THR A 532 -15.53 -3.65 -14.64
N ALA A 533 -16.05 -2.83 -13.72
CA ALA A 533 -17.45 -2.90 -13.29
C ALA A 533 -18.42 -2.66 -14.46
N ARG A 534 -18.18 -1.61 -15.25
CA ARG A 534 -18.99 -1.29 -16.43
C ARG A 534 -18.97 -2.41 -17.47
N TYR A 535 -17.79 -2.95 -17.75
CA TYR A 535 -17.65 -4.07 -18.68
C TYR A 535 -18.41 -5.31 -18.18
N THR A 536 -18.21 -5.69 -16.91
CA THR A 536 -18.84 -6.86 -16.30
C THR A 536 -20.36 -6.69 -16.25
N ALA A 537 -20.86 -5.54 -15.81
CA ALA A 537 -22.28 -5.26 -15.73
C ALA A 537 -22.94 -5.33 -17.11
N ARG A 538 -22.33 -4.71 -18.13
CA ARG A 538 -22.86 -4.78 -19.50
C ARG A 538 -22.88 -6.20 -20.06
N LYS A 539 -21.78 -6.94 -19.89
CA LYS A 539 -21.65 -8.32 -20.40
C LYS A 539 -22.65 -9.29 -19.77
N TYR A 540 -22.92 -9.12 -18.50
CA TYR A 540 -23.76 -10.04 -17.72
C TYR A 540 -25.11 -9.46 -17.30
N GLN A 541 -25.50 -8.32 -17.88
CA GLN A 541 -26.81 -7.67 -17.66
C GLN A 541 -27.08 -7.35 -16.17
N LEU A 542 -26.02 -6.89 -15.47
CA LEU A 542 -26.15 -6.43 -14.08
C LEU A 542 -26.46 -4.92 -14.08
N SER A 543 -27.23 -4.48 -13.10
CA SER A 543 -27.48 -3.06 -12.89
C SER A 543 -26.22 -2.37 -12.36
N TYR A 544 -25.74 -1.36 -13.04
CA TYR A 544 -24.62 -0.52 -12.62
C TYR A 544 -24.69 0.84 -13.34
N SER A 545 -24.82 1.92 -12.59
CA SER A 545 -25.05 3.27 -13.11
C SER A 545 -23.86 4.19 -12.93
N ASN A 546 -23.20 4.13 -11.77
CA ASN A 546 -22.09 5.03 -11.45
C ASN A 546 -21.04 4.37 -10.55
N PRO A 547 -19.81 4.92 -10.53
CA PRO A 547 -18.70 4.34 -9.76
C PRO A 547 -18.91 4.30 -8.24
N ASP A 548 -19.77 5.12 -7.66
CA ASP A 548 -19.97 5.18 -6.21
C ASP A 548 -20.80 4.00 -5.69
N GLU A 549 -21.56 3.33 -6.59
CA GLU A 549 -22.23 2.07 -6.23
C GLU A 549 -21.24 0.97 -5.79
N LEU A 550 -19.97 1.08 -6.18
CA LEU A 550 -18.93 0.14 -5.76
C LEU A 550 -18.55 0.25 -4.27
N TYR A 551 -19.00 1.29 -3.57
CA TYR A 551 -18.89 1.37 -2.11
C TYR A 551 -20.04 0.65 -1.39
N GLN A 552 -21.10 0.29 -2.10
CA GLN A 552 -22.19 -0.53 -1.55
C GLN A 552 -21.76 -2.00 -1.51
N VAL A 553 -21.75 -2.58 -0.31
CA VAL A 553 -21.26 -3.94 -0.06
C VAL A 553 -21.89 -4.97 -1.00
N GLY A 554 -23.21 -4.99 -1.10
CA GLY A 554 -23.93 -5.93 -1.95
C GLY A 554 -23.60 -5.78 -3.43
N LYS A 555 -23.57 -4.53 -3.94
CA LYS A 555 -23.23 -4.23 -5.34
C LYS A 555 -21.78 -4.60 -5.66
N ASN A 556 -20.87 -4.31 -4.77
CA ASN A 556 -19.46 -4.66 -4.93
C ASN A 556 -19.24 -6.17 -5.01
N ILE A 557 -19.88 -6.94 -4.09
CA ILE A 557 -19.81 -8.40 -4.10
C ILE A 557 -20.51 -8.99 -5.34
N GLU A 558 -21.66 -8.44 -5.76
CA GLU A 558 -22.36 -8.86 -6.97
C GLU A 558 -21.46 -8.79 -8.22
N ILE A 559 -20.87 -7.62 -8.45
CA ILE A 559 -20.02 -7.39 -9.64
C ILE A 559 -18.69 -8.12 -9.49
N GLY A 560 -18.06 -8.06 -8.32
CA GLY A 560 -16.75 -8.68 -8.07
C GLY A 560 -16.79 -10.20 -8.18
N SER A 561 -17.82 -10.85 -7.64
CA SER A 561 -18.00 -12.30 -7.76
C SER A 561 -18.25 -12.73 -9.21
N ARG A 562 -19.01 -11.95 -9.99
CA ARG A 562 -19.24 -12.25 -11.40
C ARG A 562 -17.95 -12.04 -12.24
N TYR A 563 -17.17 -11.01 -11.92
CA TYR A 563 -15.88 -10.80 -12.58
C TYR A 563 -14.91 -11.95 -12.28
N LEU A 564 -14.78 -12.35 -11.01
CA LEU A 564 -13.94 -13.50 -10.64
C LEU A 564 -14.43 -14.80 -11.31
N SER A 565 -15.74 -15.02 -11.33
CA SER A 565 -16.34 -16.18 -12.06
C SER A 565 -15.91 -16.17 -13.53
N SER A 566 -15.95 -15.04 -14.21
CA SER A 566 -15.54 -14.94 -15.61
C SER A 566 -14.05 -15.26 -15.83
N LEU A 567 -13.19 -14.97 -14.85
CA LEU A 567 -11.79 -15.34 -14.89
C LEU A 567 -11.59 -16.84 -14.63
N LEU A 568 -12.35 -17.40 -13.69
CA LEU A 568 -12.36 -18.85 -13.44
C LEU A 568 -12.83 -19.62 -14.68
N GLU A 569 -13.90 -19.16 -15.35
CA GLU A 569 -14.37 -19.71 -16.62
C GLU A 569 -13.28 -19.63 -17.71
N ARG A 570 -12.57 -18.51 -17.82
CA ARG A 570 -11.47 -18.32 -18.77
C ARG A 570 -10.32 -19.31 -18.58
N TYR A 571 -10.00 -19.61 -17.33
CA TYR A 571 -8.85 -20.44 -16.97
C TYR A 571 -9.24 -21.83 -16.46
N ASP A 572 -10.36 -22.37 -16.94
CA ASP A 572 -10.80 -23.74 -16.64
C ASP A 572 -10.85 -24.05 -15.13
N GLN A 573 -11.44 -23.13 -14.35
CA GLN A 573 -11.56 -23.22 -12.88
C GLN A 573 -10.22 -23.25 -12.11
N ASN A 574 -9.14 -22.82 -12.76
CA ASN A 574 -7.84 -22.69 -12.10
C ASN A 574 -7.75 -21.39 -11.31
N ARG A 575 -7.80 -21.50 -9.96
CA ARG A 575 -7.77 -20.35 -9.06
C ARG A 575 -6.46 -19.57 -9.12
N ILE A 576 -5.31 -20.25 -9.33
CA ILE A 576 -3.99 -19.62 -9.42
C ILE A 576 -3.98 -18.59 -10.55
N LEU A 577 -4.45 -19.00 -11.72
CA LEU A 577 -4.50 -18.16 -12.92
C LEU A 577 -5.56 -17.05 -12.79
N ALA A 578 -6.72 -17.40 -12.25
CA ALA A 578 -7.80 -16.43 -12.02
C ALA A 578 -7.40 -15.34 -11.01
N PHE A 579 -6.76 -15.68 -9.91
CA PHE A 579 -6.26 -14.69 -8.93
C PHE A 579 -5.15 -13.83 -9.52
N ALA A 580 -4.20 -14.43 -10.23
CA ALA A 580 -3.16 -13.68 -10.93
C ALA A 580 -3.76 -12.71 -11.96
N ALA A 581 -4.80 -13.12 -12.69
CA ALA A 581 -5.48 -12.30 -13.68
C ALA A 581 -6.35 -11.19 -13.03
N TYR A 582 -6.94 -11.46 -11.90
CA TYR A 582 -7.69 -10.45 -11.15
C TYR A 582 -6.80 -9.26 -10.76
N ASN A 583 -5.59 -9.54 -10.25
CA ASN A 583 -4.63 -8.51 -9.83
C ASN A 583 -3.86 -7.88 -11.01
N ALA A 584 -3.32 -8.70 -11.92
CA ALA A 584 -2.42 -8.21 -12.96
C ALA A 584 -3.06 -8.03 -14.35
N GLY A 585 -4.26 -8.54 -14.54
CA GLY A 585 -4.96 -8.59 -15.82
C GLY A 585 -4.66 -9.86 -16.63
N PRO A 586 -5.67 -10.37 -17.39
CA PRO A 586 -5.57 -11.66 -18.09
C PRO A 586 -4.48 -11.70 -19.15
N SER A 587 -4.26 -10.62 -19.90
CA SER A 587 -3.23 -10.59 -20.97
C SER A 587 -1.81 -10.85 -20.43
N ARG A 588 -1.50 -10.42 -19.21
CA ARG A 588 -0.21 -10.71 -18.58
C ARG A 588 -0.10 -12.17 -18.20
N VAL A 589 -1.16 -12.73 -17.63
CA VAL A 589 -1.20 -14.16 -17.25
C VAL A 589 -1.02 -15.05 -18.49
N ASP A 590 -1.71 -14.74 -19.59
CA ASP A 590 -1.54 -15.46 -20.86
C ASP A 590 -0.09 -15.40 -21.37
N SER A 591 0.55 -14.22 -21.24
CA SER A 591 1.97 -14.05 -21.59
C SER A 591 2.89 -14.87 -20.66
N TRP A 592 2.58 -14.98 -19.38
CA TRP A 592 3.38 -15.77 -18.44
C TRP A 592 3.23 -17.28 -18.71
N LEU A 593 2.03 -17.76 -19.00
CA LEU A 593 1.77 -19.14 -19.40
C LEU A 593 2.55 -19.49 -20.68
N LYS A 594 2.49 -18.61 -21.69
CA LYS A 594 3.24 -18.81 -22.94
C LYS A 594 4.75 -18.94 -22.68
N ARG A 595 5.31 -18.15 -21.78
CA ARG A 595 6.73 -18.23 -21.44
C ARG A 595 7.10 -19.48 -20.65
N SER A 596 6.20 -20.02 -19.84
CA SER A 596 6.43 -21.24 -19.07
C SER A 596 6.36 -22.52 -19.92
N GLN A 597 5.70 -22.48 -21.06
CA GLN A 597 5.63 -23.56 -22.04
C GLN A 597 5.12 -24.90 -21.46
N GLY A 598 4.28 -24.88 -20.44
CA GLY A 598 3.79 -26.09 -19.78
C GLY A 598 4.84 -26.87 -18.98
N LYS A 599 5.96 -26.25 -18.64
CA LYS A 599 7.07 -26.92 -17.92
C LYS A 599 6.95 -26.86 -16.40
N LEU A 600 6.07 -26.02 -15.89
CA LEU A 600 5.94 -25.75 -14.45
C LEU A 600 4.78 -26.50 -13.82
N ASP A 601 4.97 -26.93 -12.59
CA ASP A 601 3.86 -27.27 -11.68
C ASP A 601 3.23 -25.99 -11.07
N ALA A 602 2.17 -26.14 -10.31
CA ALA A 602 1.46 -25.04 -9.68
C ALA A 602 2.36 -24.12 -8.83
N TYR A 603 3.21 -24.70 -7.99
CA TYR A 603 4.13 -23.95 -7.13
C TYR A 603 5.21 -23.24 -7.96
N GLY A 604 5.71 -23.90 -8.98
CA GLY A 604 6.68 -23.34 -9.93
C GLY A 604 6.11 -22.15 -10.69
N PHE A 605 4.87 -22.25 -11.14
CA PHE A 605 4.20 -21.14 -11.83
C PHE A 605 3.99 -19.94 -10.90
N ILE A 606 3.49 -20.17 -9.67
CA ILE A 606 3.33 -19.07 -8.67
C ILE A 606 4.66 -18.36 -8.46
N GLU A 607 5.78 -19.10 -8.29
CA GLU A 607 7.11 -18.52 -8.13
C GLU A 607 7.58 -17.78 -9.39
N ALA A 608 7.26 -18.28 -10.57
CA ALA A 608 7.66 -17.69 -11.84
C ALA A 608 6.91 -16.39 -12.19
N ILE A 609 5.81 -16.06 -11.51
CA ILE A 609 5.12 -14.78 -11.66
C ILE A 609 6.13 -13.64 -11.43
N PRO A 610 6.41 -12.80 -12.46
CA PRO A 610 7.48 -11.80 -12.37
C PRO A 610 7.16 -10.66 -11.41
N PHE A 611 5.86 -10.33 -11.22
CA PHE A 611 5.41 -9.26 -10.34
C PHE A 611 5.32 -9.77 -8.89
N ALA A 612 6.16 -9.20 -8.02
CA ALA A 612 6.20 -9.59 -6.60
C ALA A 612 4.83 -9.40 -5.92
N GLU A 613 4.13 -8.32 -6.26
CA GLU A 613 2.78 -8.05 -5.76
C GLU A 613 1.81 -9.17 -6.15
N THR A 614 1.73 -9.50 -7.44
CA THR A 614 0.81 -10.53 -7.94
C THR A 614 1.16 -11.93 -7.40
N ARG A 615 2.44 -12.25 -7.29
CA ARG A 615 2.91 -13.49 -6.67
C ARG A 615 2.45 -13.61 -5.22
N GLY A 616 2.68 -12.56 -4.41
CA GLY A 616 2.21 -12.48 -3.03
C GLY A 616 0.69 -12.49 -2.91
N TYR A 617 0.00 -11.86 -3.84
CA TYR A 617 -1.46 -11.83 -3.90
C TYR A 617 -2.04 -13.25 -4.04
N VAL A 618 -1.55 -14.04 -5.00
CA VAL A 618 -1.98 -15.43 -5.18
C VAL A 618 -1.68 -16.28 -3.93
N GLN A 619 -0.46 -16.18 -3.40
CA GLN A 619 -0.05 -16.89 -2.18
C GLN A 619 -0.95 -16.54 -1.00
N ASN A 620 -1.24 -15.26 -0.79
CA ASN A 620 -2.06 -14.80 0.33
C ASN A 620 -3.50 -15.29 0.22
N ILE A 621 -4.12 -15.26 -0.95
CA ILE A 621 -5.51 -15.72 -1.08
C ILE A 621 -5.61 -17.22 -0.77
N LEU A 622 -4.69 -18.03 -1.27
CA LEU A 622 -4.64 -19.47 -0.96
C LEU A 622 -4.46 -19.72 0.54
N MET A 623 -3.62 -18.93 1.20
CA MET A 623 -3.44 -18.99 2.66
C MET A 623 -4.68 -18.53 3.41
N PHE A 624 -5.34 -17.45 2.95
CA PHE A 624 -6.55 -16.93 3.59
C PHE A 624 -7.73 -17.89 3.46
N GLU A 625 -7.85 -18.57 2.33
CA GLU A 625 -8.84 -19.66 2.19
C GLU A 625 -8.59 -20.75 3.25
N THR A 626 -7.34 -21.13 3.49
CA THR A 626 -7.00 -22.11 4.53
C THR A 626 -7.44 -21.62 5.91
N TYR A 627 -7.14 -20.37 6.26
CA TYR A 627 -7.53 -19.80 7.56
C TYR A 627 -9.04 -19.68 7.72
N TYR A 628 -9.77 -19.23 6.71
CA TYR A 628 -11.22 -19.16 6.77
C TYR A 628 -11.86 -20.55 6.87
N ARG A 629 -11.34 -21.54 6.14
CA ARG A 629 -11.85 -22.93 6.24
C ARG A 629 -11.67 -23.49 7.63
N ASP A 630 -10.52 -23.30 8.24
CA ASP A 630 -10.27 -23.75 9.61
C ASP A 630 -11.18 -23.05 10.61
N LEU A 631 -11.36 -21.73 10.50
CA LEU A 631 -12.25 -20.95 11.38
C LEU A 631 -13.73 -21.34 11.24
N MET A 632 -14.15 -21.72 10.04
CA MET A 632 -15.55 -22.07 9.74
C MET A 632 -15.82 -23.58 9.83
N GLY A 633 -14.81 -24.41 10.11
CA GLY A 633 -14.93 -25.87 10.12
C GLY A 633 -15.28 -26.47 8.76
N VAL A 634 -14.88 -25.80 7.66
CA VAL A 634 -15.22 -26.23 6.29
C VAL A 634 -14.01 -26.94 5.67
N GLN A 635 -14.22 -28.17 5.20
CA GLN A 635 -13.19 -28.91 4.52
C GLN A 635 -12.87 -28.30 3.15
N GLY A 636 -11.61 -28.38 2.74
CA GLY A 636 -11.15 -27.92 1.43
C GLY A 636 -9.68 -28.22 1.18
N ARG A 637 -9.28 -28.22 -0.08
CA ARG A 637 -7.88 -28.46 -0.48
C ARG A 637 -7.17 -27.13 -0.68
N PHE A 638 -5.93 -27.07 -0.24
CA PHE A 638 -5.05 -25.91 -0.49
C PHE A 638 -4.92 -25.63 -2.00
N LEU A 639 -4.55 -26.66 -2.77
CA LEU A 639 -4.68 -26.71 -4.23
C LEU A 639 -5.59 -27.88 -4.59
N ASN A 640 -6.48 -27.69 -5.56
CA ASN A 640 -7.33 -28.77 -6.06
C ASN A 640 -6.58 -29.68 -7.02
N GLU A 641 -7.17 -30.81 -7.42
CA GLU A 641 -6.53 -31.78 -8.30
C GLU A 641 -6.26 -31.21 -9.71
N HIS A 642 -7.17 -30.41 -10.22
CA HIS A 642 -7.00 -29.74 -11.50
C HIS A 642 -5.78 -28.80 -11.46
N GLU A 643 -5.65 -27.95 -10.44
CA GLU A 643 -4.51 -27.05 -10.26
C GLU A 643 -3.18 -27.79 -10.11
N LEU A 644 -3.17 -28.93 -9.38
CA LEU A 644 -1.98 -29.76 -9.20
C LEU A 644 -1.56 -30.49 -10.49
N ASN A 645 -2.52 -30.91 -11.31
CA ASN A 645 -2.27 -31.66 -12.54
C ASN A 645 -2.04 -30.76 -13.75
N THR A 646 -2.41 -29.50 -13.68
CA THR A 646 -2.16 -28.52 -14.75
C THR A 646 -0.65 -28.35 -14.96
N LYS A 647 -0.25 -28.35 -16.22
CA LYS A 647 1.09 -27.96 -16.66
C LYS A 647 1.03 -26.50 -17.11
N TYR A 648 1.73 -25.67 -16.37
CA TYR A 648 1.74 -24.23 -16.58
C TYR A 648 2.83 -23.78 -17.53
#